data_06174f0ed791878fe0241ab056e9c459
#
_entry.id   06174f0ed791878fe0241ab056e9c459
#
_cell.length_a   1.000
_cell.length_b   1.000
_cell.length_c   1.000
_cell.angle_alpha   90.00
_cell.angle_beta   90.00
_cell.angle_gamma   90.00
#
_symmetry.space_group_name_H-M   'P 1'
#
loop_
_entity.id
_entity.type
_entity.pdbx_description
1 polymer ?
#
loop_
_entity_poly.entity_id
_entity_poly.type
_entity_poly.pdbx_seq_one_letter_code
_entity_poly.pdbx_strand_id
1 'polypeptide(L)'
;MKKLLTLLALGAVSLLQAETFTLSPDGQRNWKSLLYEIPASRPPMQIHYKTTTTGQIGHGVMLQWYDKEGRHLGSFMPRPPFHYPVDELFNKPIERVQTVLPFAYPADAAKVQLTISTYDFQKSLPKTGKPGKTAFADPEIRWVRRVVAEQPLNWFDMTGPVAFRADLPEGAVGVRGIVKNSDGKKVADITVKGNRWVWEKSQPGFYTVQFFFIGKDGGRSPVEESFYLTTHFYEEGMPVRYQSEKTFTRNIQNFAVTEKRDRPDREHPFGLNVGKENVHSGYFTSIADSLAVSRLCGTNSFIRWHAANWDRIEAKKRGEYDWSELDSYFAKVKAGGYDESRILLNTFGTPRWNSPKPENTAIWFSRYCFFAPKDLSAWGDYLKAFAKRYPKIRLWELWNEPHLPGGSVFWQESSPEQFVELMKVGYEALKSVNPENIVIQGGIGRRYIPFYDAETKLGVQRYYDLLGTHCVYSYEQFEEVNRKYNAPKRGYIETEWHTTLYNCNAPVLPTEEDLCFRMILQLAQMLNMNVERIAAFNPFTGNHLPETARYFAKAGGIQQVSGLFRSVPFKEPRLPALALRTATDRFAGKVKPLGACYFGDGIQQAAFFKSDRGNVAFFWSQDGKGKLTLTSEAAALLKGRTVLDWEGRKVSPENLLARRVYFVLDADPAILKLGKPMKEISPKPRLPELEKFVSGKYAPLANPEWNEVKTYVSANGKPKAEGFSARFAADLNANGLDLVAEVKDAAHRPDCKELMLWEADSLQFSIDSVGKGDFSDVIEYAVGKNGVIFKAKAPVLNGDIPADYSEAGVPLKKSRAEISRKDGATVYRIHVSNGDLYPFVRRENQPLRFSLLVNNNDGAGREGWLEWSTGIGGIKAAHRFGTLHPKASKPEGKFSQPRIFQSGTLTKKDGVIRLESVAGNEKKGAAGISCSVLGCTPGSKYRVTFLARGKGNLEGMVWGHVLKRTNISRLPLSSEWREFSADIEVPETETSLALAVFFWHQTDVHFELKDLKIKEK
;
A
#
# COMPACT_ATOMS: atom_id res chain seq x y z
N MET A 1 -62.51 7.58 22.25
CA MET A 1 -61.68 8.54 21.53
C MET A 1 -60.32 8.82 22.16
N LYS A 2 -60.13 8.95 23.48
CA LYS A 2 -58.82 9.15 24.10
C LYS A 2 -57.83 7.91 24.02
N LYS A 3 -58.34 6.68 23.95
CA LYS A 3 -57.50 5.48 23.77
C LYS A 3 -57.04 5.23 22.33
N LEU A 4 -57.67 5.84 21.36
CA LEU A 4 -57.32 5.76 19.96
C LEU A 4 -56.17 6.75 19.60
N LEU A 5 -56.09 7.85 20.30
CA LEU A 5 -55.04 8.87 20.14
C LEU A 5 -53.72 8.47 20.83
N THR A 6 -53.76 7.58 21.84
CA THR A 6 -52.53 7.07 22.51
C THR A 6 -51.91 5.90 21.74
N LEU A 7 -52.70 5.18 20.93
CA LEU A 7 -52.17 4.15 20.02
C LEU A 7 -51.57 4.73 18.72
N LEU A 8 -51.97 5.94 18.34
CA LEU A 8 -51.39 6.67 17.21
C LEU A 8 -50.11 7.40 17.58
N ALA A 9 -49.81 7.61 18.89
CA ALA A 9 -48.57 8.21 19.36
C ALA A 9 -47.46 7.19 19.67
N LEU A 10 -47.79 5.88 19.77
CA LEU A 10 -46.84 4.79 19.98
C LEU A 10 -46.59 3.96 18.72
N GLY A 11 -47.25 4.27 17.62
CA GLY A 11 -47.18 3.58 16.34
C GLY A 11 -46.50 4.33 15.21
N ALA A 12 -45.85 5.44 15.49
CA ALA A 12 -44.99 6.12 14.55
C ALA A 12 -43.55 5.50 14.56
N VAL A 13 -43.46 4.17 14.51
CA VAL A 13 -42.39 3.53 13.75
C VAL A 13 -42.80 3.84 12.29
N SER A 14 -42.23 4.90 11.76
CA SER A 14 -42.38 5.26 10.36
C SER A 14 -42.05 4.05 9.52
N LEU A 15 -43.03 3.54 8.80
CA LEU A 15 -42.80 2.94 7.52
C LEU A 15 -42.12 4.04 6.69
N LEU A 16 -40.81 4.15 6.82
CA LEU A 16 -39.97 4.89 5.89
C LEU A 16 -40.18 4.21 4.54
N GLN A 17 -41.08 4.76 3.74
CA GLN A 17 -41.06 4.46 2.32
C GLN A 17 -39.66 4.72 1.85
N ALA A 18 -39.01 3.73 1.23
CA ALA A 18 -37.68 3.86 0.65
C ALA A 18 -37.64 5.13 -0.21
N GLU A 19 -37.01 6.18 0.28
CA GLU A 19 -36.95 7.46 -0.42
C GLU A 19 -35.90 7.34 -1.52
N THR A 20 -36.32 7.41 -2.77
CA THR A 20 -35.43 7.43 -3.92
C THR A 20 -35.55 8.78 -4.63
N PHE A 21 -34.38 9.38 -4.91
CA PHE A 21 -34.32 10.64 -5.66
C PHE A 21 -33.10 10.65 -6.58
N THR A 22 -33.16 11.46 -7.63
CA THR A 22 -32.06 11.58 -8.59
C THR A 22 -31.56 13.00 -8.63
N LEU A 23 -30.25 13.17 -8.46
CA LEU A 23 -29.56 14.45 -8.60
C LEU A 23 -28.79 14.50 -9.92
N SER A 24 -28.83 15.68 -10.57
CA SER A 24 -28.05 15.92 -11.80
C SER A 24 -27.66 17.40 -11.89
N PRO A 25 -26.58 17.74 -12.62
CA PRO A 25 -26.15 19.13 -12.82
C PRO A 25 -27.20 20.01 -13.49
N ASP A 26 -28.00 19.43 -14.38
CA ASP A 26 -29.02 20.12 -15.16
C ASP A 26 -30.42 20.09 -14.53
N GLY A 27 -30.55 19.43 -13.37
CA GLY A 27 -31.80 19.28 -12.64
C GLY A 27 -31.67 19.61 -11.16
N GLN A 28 -32.26 18.77 -10.31
CA GLN A 28 -32.12 18.92 -8.88
C GLN A 28 -30.66 18.65 -8.47
N ARG A 29 -30.00 19.66 -7.87
CA ARG A 29 -28.60 19.56 -7.45
C ARG A 29 -28.40 19.18 -6.00
N ASN A 30 -29.38 19.41 -5.16
CA ASN A 30 -29.28 19.18 -3.73
C ASN A 30 -30.53 18.48 -3.20
N TRP A 31 -30.31 17.60 -2.23
CA TRP A 31 -31.37 17.01 -1.40
C TRP A 31 -31.02 17.25 0.07
N LYS A 32 -32.05 17.47 0.91
CA LYS A 32 -31.88 17.65 2.35
C LYS A 32 -32.83 16.73 3.10
N SER A 33 -32.31 16.08 4.15
CA SER A 33 -33.13 15.30 5.08
C SER A 33 -34.00 16.19 5.97
N LEU A 34 -34.86 15.55 6.74
CA LEU A 34 -35.40 16.15 7.95
C LEU A 34 -34.27 16.41 8.95
N LEU A 35 -34.56 17.22 9.96
CA LEU A 35 -33.65 17.44 11.10
C LEU A 35 -33.69 16.21 12.03
N TYR A 36 -32.51 15.64 12.31
CA TYR A 36 -32.34 14.58 13.31
C TYR A 36 -31.91 15.20 14.62
N GLU A 37 -32.60 14.83 15.72
CA GLU A 37 -32.17 15.20 17.07
C GLU A 37 -30.89 14.45 17.42
N ILE A 38 -29.89 15.13 17.95
CA ILE A 38 -28.64 14.51 18.41
C ILE A 38 -28.89 13.97 19.84
N PRO A 39 -28.71 12.66 20.07
CA PRO A 39 -28.85 12.08 21.39
C PRO A 39 -27.93 12.77 22.42
N ALA A 40 -28.40 12.91 23.64
CA ALA A 40 -27.64 13.57 24.72
C ALA A 40 -26.26 12.91 24.98
N SER A 41 -26.12 11.60 24.73
CA SER A 41 -24.87 10.85 24.81
C SER A 41 -23.89 11.17 23.69
N ARG A 42 -24.35 11.91 22.66
CA ARG A 42 -23.57 12.29 21.47
C ARG A 42 -22.80 11.10 20.87
N PRO A 43 -23.48 10.00 20.53
CA PRO A 43 -22.81 8.82 19.98
C PRO A 43 -22.26 9.14 18.59
N PRO A 44 -21.32 8.36 18.07
CA PRO A 44 -20.98 8.41 16.66
C PRO A 44 -22.23 8.20 15.81
N MET A 45 -22.25 8.84 14.65
CA MET A 45 -23.30 8.59 13.64
C MET A 45 -22.74 7.87 12.43
N GLN A 46 -23.59 7.11 11.77
CA GLN A 46 -23.33 6.59 10.44
C GLN A 46 -24.36 7.17 9.47
N ILE A 47 -23.87 7.66 8.35
CA ILE A 47 -24.71 8.10 7.24
C ILE A 47 -24.77 6.92 6.29
N HIS A 48 -25.97 6.33 6.13
CA HIS A 48 -26.23 5.22 5.22
C HIS A 48 -26.96 5.75 4.01
N TYR A 49 -26.61 5.30 2.84
CA TYR A 49 -27.32 5.56 1.59
C TYR A 49 -26.84 4.61 0.49
N LYS A 50 -27.65 4.44 -0.54
CA LYS A 50 -27.28 3.70 -1.76
C LYS A 50 -27.18 4.66 -2.92
N THR A 51 -26.25 4.42 -3.82
CA THR A 51 -26.07 5.24 -5.03
C THR A 51 -26.03 4.36 -6.26
N THR A 52 -26.67 4.84 -7.31
CA THR A 52 -26.54 4.31 -8.68
C THR A 52 -26.19 5.48 -9.58
N THR A 53 -25.00 5.47 -10.15
CA THR A 53 -24.49 6.60 -10.94
C THR A 53 -24.40 6.23 -12.41
N THR A 54 -24.82 7.14 -13.29
CA THR A 54 -24.66 7.04 -14.73
C THR A 54 -24.00 8.31 -15.25
N GLY A 55 -22.97 8.17 -16.10
CA GLY A 55 -22.24 9.30 -16.65
C GLY A 55 -21.26 9.97 -15.66
N GLN A 56 -20.67 11.08 -16.08
CA GLN A 56 -19.70 11.83 -15.26
C GLN A 56 -20.40 12.78 -14.30
N ILE A 57 -20.38 12.44 -13.02
CA ILE A 57 -20.94 13.29 -11.95
C ILE A 57 -20.21 13.01 -10.63
N GLY A 58 -20.03 14.05 -9.84
CA GLY A 58 -19.61 13.92 -8.46
C GLY A 58 -20.74 14.20 -7.49
N HIS A 59 -20.72 13.57 -6.33
CA HIS A 59 -21.59 13.94 -5.24
C HIS A 59 -20.81 14.12 -3.93
N GLY A 60 -21.32 14.96 -3.06
CA GLY A 60 -20.79 15.19 -1.72
C GLY A 60 -21.90 15.09 -0.69
N VAL A 61 -21.53 14.60 0.47
CA VAL A 61 -22.38 14.53 1.65
C VAL A 61 -21.92 15.58 2.64
N MET A 62 -22.83 16.41 3.10
CA MET A 62 -22.57 17.46 4.08
C MET A 62 -23.55 17.37 5.24
N LEU A 63 -23.05 17.53 6.45
CA LEU A 63 -23.86 17.69 7.66
C LEU A 63 -23.95 19.16 8.01
N GLN A 64 -25.16 19.61 8.29
CA GLN A 64 -25.43 20.95 8.78
C GLN A 64 -25.87 20.85 10.24
N TRP A 65 -25.21 21.60 11.12
CA TRP A 65 -25.43 21.54 12.55
C TRP A 65 -26.31 22.71 13.00
N TYR A 66 -27.20 22.41 13.91
CA TYR A 66 -28.13 23.42 14.48
C TYR A 66 -28.19 23.27 16.01
N ASP A 67 -28.33 24.37 16.70
CA ASP A 67 -28.61 24.38 18.13
C ASP A 67 -30.06 24.03 18.45
N LYS A 68 -30.44 24.11 19.73
CA LYS A 68 -31.79 23.81 20.20
C LYS A 68 -32.83 24.76 19.59
N GLU A 69 -32.47 26.03 19.42
CA GLU A 69 -33.26 27.09 18.84
C GLU A 69 -33.37 27.04 17.33
N GLY A 70 -32.66 26.14 16.67
CA GLY A 70 -32.63 25.98 15.23
C GLY A 70 -31.67 26.92 14.49
N ARG A 71 -30.74 27.58 15.21
CA ARG A 71 -29.76 28.45 14.59
C ARG A 71 -28.64 27.57 13.99
N HIS A 72 -28.24 27.88 12.79
CA HIS A 72 -27.17 27.15 12.10
C HIS A 72 -25.81 27.42 12.74
N LEU A 73 -25.13 26.36 13.19
CA LEU A 73 -23.83 26.41 13.86
C LEU A 73 -22.62 26.18 12.93
N GLY A 74 -22.89 25.70 11.73
CA GLY A 74 -21.85 25.39 10.76
C GLY A 74 -22.13 24.12 9.99
N SER A 75 -21.26 23.83 9.06
CA SER A 75 -21.38 22.65 8.19
C SER A 75 -20.11 21.80 8.27
N PHE A 76 -20.26 20.51 8.18
CA PHE A 76 -19.16 19.56 8.16
C PHE A 76 -19.33 18.63 6.97
N MET A 77 -18.30 18.52 6.15
CA MET A 77 -18.24 17.57 5.04
C MET A 77 -17.38 16.37 5.48
N PRO A 78 -18.00 15.22 5.79
CA PRO A 78 -17.29 14.04 6.28
C PRO A 78 -16.26 13.55 5.28
N ARG A 79 -16.44 13.91 4.02
CA ARG A 79 -15.59 13.54 2.92
C ARG A 79 -15.66 14.53 1.77
N PRO A 80 -14.52 14.78 1.07
CA PRO A 80 -14.54 15.53 -0.18
C PRO A 80 -15.49 14.89 -1.20
N PRO A 81 -16.03 15.69 -2.13
CA PRO A 81 -16.92 15.18 -3.17
C PRO A 81 -16.32 14.02 -3.96
N PHE A 82 -17.12 13.01 -4.24
CA PHE A 82 -16.74 11.88 -5.07
C PHE A 82 -16.66 12.28 -6.54
N HIS A 83 -15.63 11.78 -7.22
CA HIS A 83 -15.45 11.91 -8.65
C HIS A 83 -15.65 10.56 -9.32
N TYR A 84 -16.60 10.45 -10.23
CA TYR A 84 -16.83 9.23 -10.99
C TYR A 84 -16.59 9.51 -12.47
N PRO A 85 -15.54 8.92 -13.04
CA PRO A 85 -15.23 9.18 -14.45
C PRO A 85 -15.84 8.20 -15.44
N VAL A 86 -16.40 7.05 -15.05
CA VAL A 86 -16.82 6.03 -16.02
C VAL A 86 -18.05 5.22 -15.60
N ASP A 87 -18.89 4.93 -16.58
CA ASP A 87 -20.21 4.30 -16.46
C ASP A 87 -20.22 2.83 -16.00
N GLU A 88 -19.17 2.06 -16.23
CA GLU A 88 -19.21 0.59 -16.12
C GLU A 88 -19.20 0.05 -14.69
N LEU A 89 -18.64 0.79 -13.73
CA LEU A 89 -18.51 0.34 -12.35
C LEU A 89 -19.71 0.71 -11.45
N PHE A 90 -20.53 1.67 -11.85
CA PHE A 90 -21.49 2.34 -10.97
C PHE A 90 -22.95 2.27 -11.41
N ASN A 91 -23.27 1.57 -12.48
CA ASN A 91 -24.65 1.34 -12.90
C ASN A 91 -25.43 0.33 -12.03
N LYS A 92 -24.82 -0.14 -10.95
CA LYS A 92 -25.44 -0.97 -9.91
C LYS A 92 -25.54 -0.18 -8.60
N PRO A 93 -26.55 -0.45 -7.76
CA PRO A 93 -26.63 0.17 -6.44
C PRO A 93 -25.38 -0.15 -5.60
N ILE A 94 -24.73 0.88 -5.08
CA ILE A 94 -23.61 0.76 -4.16
C ILE A 94 -24.08 1.24 -2.79
N GLU A 95 -24.02 0.37 -1.81
CA GLU A 95 -24.27 0.71 -0.43
C GLU A 95 -23.08 1.50 0.15
N ARG A 96 -23.39 2.62 0.78
CA ARG A 96 -22.41 3.53 1.36
C ARG A 96 -22.68 3.76 2.82
N VAL A 97 -21.62 3.66 3.63
CA VAL A 97 -21.68 3.95 5.06
C VAL A 97 -20.53 4.89 5.42
N GLN A 98 -20.87 6.06 5.93
CA GLN A 98 -19.87 7.04 6.41
C GLN A 98 -20.01 7.21 7.92
N THR A 99 -18.93 6.99 8.67
CA THR A 99 -18.92 7.19 10.13
C THR A 99 -18.41 8.58 10.47
N VAL A 100 -19.20 9.31 11.26
CA VAL A 100 -18.86 10.64 11.80
C VAL A 100 -18.68 10.52 13.29
N LEU A 101 -17.49 10.90 13.79
CA LEU A 101 -17.14 10.79 15.19
C LEU A 101 -17.61 12.02 15.98
N PRO A 102 -17.85 11.89 17.30
CA PRO A 102 -18.44 12.97 18.13
C PRO A 102 -17.66 14.28 18.13
N PHE A 103 -16.34 14.27 17.94
CA PHE A 103 -15.54 15.51 17.88
C PHE A 103 -15.88 16.40 16.66
N ALA A 104 -16.52 15.87 15.63
CA ALA A 104 -17.00 16.65 14.49
C ALA A 104 -18.27 17.44 14.82
N TYR A 105 -18.88 17.19 15.98
CA TYR A 105 -20.09 17.89 16.40
C TYR A 105 -19.72 19.17 17.13
N PRO A 106 -20.23 20.36 16.74
CA PRO A 106 -20.12 21.57 17.55
C PRO A 106 -20.65 21.33 18.97
N ALA A 107 -20.04 21.96 19.98
CA ALA A 107 -20.40 21.73 21.37
C ALA A 107 -21.90 21.95 21.64
N ASP A 108 -22.48 22.97 21.02
CA ASP A 108 -23.88 23.37 21.19
C ASP A 108 -24.84 22.70 20.18
N ALA A 109 -24.34 21.81 19.31
CA ALA A 109 -25.19 21.15 18.35
C ALA A 109 -26.22 20.24 19.04
N ALA A 110 -27.50 20.48 18.75
CA ALA A 110 -28.63 19.70 19.23
C ALA A 110 -29.32 18.95 18.09
N LYS A 111 -29.18 19.45 16.85
CA LYS A 111 -29.78 18.85 15.66
C LYS A 111 -28.79 18.80 14.51
N VAL A 112 -29.00 17.82 13.61
CA VAL A 112 -28.20 17.66 12.38
C VAL A 112 -29.11 17.44 11.19
N GLN A 113 -28.77 18.05 10.06
CA GLN A 113 -29.41 17.82 8.76
C GLN A 113 -28.39 17.24 7.80
N LEU A 114 -28.76 16.16 7.13
CA LEU A 114 -27.98 15.58 6.05
C LEU A 114 -28.32 16.31 4.74
N THR A 115 -27.31 16.80 4.07
CA THR A 115 -27.43 17.39 2.73
C THR A 115 -26.60 16.57 1.76
N ILE A 116 -27.18 16.14 0.65
CA ILE A 116 -26.47 15.48 -0.44
C ILE A 116 -26.52 16.42 -1.63
N SER A 117 -25.36 16.67 -2.22
CA SER A 117 -25.21 17.63 -3.33
C SER A 117 -24.44 17.00 -4.48
N THR A 118 -24.78 17.36 -5.70
CA THR A 118 -24.01 17.01 -6.89
C THR A 118 -23.10 18.15 -7.29
N TYR A 119 -21.94 17.80 -7.82
CA TYR A 119 -20.93 18.73 -8.27
C TYR A 119 -20.63 18.51 -9.75
N ASP A 120 -20.59 19.61 -10.52
CA ASP A 120 -20.15 19.58 -11.90
C ASP A 120 -18.61 19.72 -11.94
N PHE A 121 -17.92 18.63 -12.28
CA PHE A 121 -16.46 18.62 -12.38
C PHE A 121 -15.94 18.93 -13.77
N GLN A 122 -16.79 19.30 -14.72
CA GLN A 122 -16.40 19.61 -16.10
C GLN A 122 -15.36 20.73 -16.23
N LYS A 123 -15.13 21.49 -15.16
CA LYS A 123 -14.13 22.55 -15.12
C LYS A 123 -12.70 22.08 -14.85
N SER A 124 -12.52 20.85 -14.30
CA SER A 124 -11.22 20.34 -13.85
C SER A 124 -10.77 19.02 -14.47
N LEU A 125 -11.61 18.37 -15.27
CA LEU A 125 -11.30 17.09 -15.94
C LEU A 125 -11.52 17.21 -17.44
N PRO A 126 -10.80 16.40 -18.27
CA PRO A 126 -11.06 16.34 -19.69
C PRO A 126 -12.55 16.01 -19.95
N LYS A 127 -13.18 16.76 -20.85
CA LYS A 127 -14.59 16.54 -21.24
C LYS A 127 -14.69 15.27 -22.08
N THR A 128 -14.70 14.12 -21.44
CA THR A 128 -14.78 12.81 -22.13
C THR A 128 -16.14 12.14 -22.07
N GLY A 129 -17.15 12.74 -21.41
CA GLY A 129 -18.47 12.12 -21.26
C GLY A 129 -19.64 13.08 -21.20
N LYS A 130 -20.85 12.52 -21.32
CA LYS A 130 -22.10 13.25 -21.09
C LYS A 130 -22.27 13.55 -19.60
N PRO A 131 -22.95 14.66 -19.22
CA PRO A 131 -23.32 14.91 -17.84
C PRO A 131 -24.02 13.71 -17.23
N GLY A 132 -23.60 13.34 -16.04
CA GLY A 132 -24.13 12.16 -15.36
C GLY A 132 -25.29 12.45 -14.43
N LYS A 133 -25.93 11.39 -13.95
CA LYS A 133 -26.96 11.43 -12.91
C LYS A 133 -26.62 10.42 -11.83
N THR A 134 -26.91 10.78 -10.57
CA THR A 134 -26.82 9.84 -9.45
C THR A 134 -28.19 9.68 -8.82
N ALA A 135 -28.71 8.47 -8.84
CA ALA A 135 -29.86 8.10 -8.04
C ALA A 135 -29.40 7.69 -6.65
N PHE A 136 -30.09 8.20 -5.65
CA PHE A 136 -29.90 7.90 -4.25
C PHE A 136 -31.07 7.13 -3.71
N ALA A 137 -30.85 6.18 -2.84
CA ALA A 137 -31.88 5.46 -2.14
C ALA A 137 -31.54 5.33 -0.67
N ASP A 138 -32.54 5.37 0.18
CA ASP A 138 -32.50 5.13 1.62
C ASP A 138 -31.44 5.98 2.38
N PRO A 139 -31.35 7.30 2.15
CA PRO A 139 -30.43 8.14 2.88
C PRO A 139 -30.90 8.35 4.32
N GLU A 140 -30.14 7.90 5.29
CA GLU A 140 -30.48 8.00 6.70
C GLU A 140 -29.25 8.23 7.58
N ILE A 141 -29.47 8.82 8.75
CA ILE A 141 -28.51 8.88 9.85
C ILE A 141 -28.88 7.81 10.87
N ARG A 142 -27.93 6.91 11.14
CA ARG A 142 -28.03 5.92 12.22
C ARG A 142 -27.07 6.29 13.36
N TRP A 143 -27.58 6.26 14.57
CA TRP A 143 -26.75 6.44 15.75
C TRP A 143 -26.10 5.09 16.10
N VAL A 144 -24.78 5.08 16.15
CA VAL A 144 -24.04 3.83 16.37
C VAL A 144 -24.04 3.47 17.84
N ARG A 145 -24.54 2.28 18.17
CA ARG A 145 -24.46 1.70 19.51
C ARG A 145 -23.15 0.98 19.65
N ARG A 146 -22.29 1.47 20.54
CA ARG A 146 -20.89 1.00 20.67
C ARG A 146 -20.56 0.54 22.06
N VAL A 147 -19.47 -0.20 22.13
CA VAL A 147 -18.67 -0.37 23.33
C VAL A 147 -17.34 0.34 23.09
N VAL A 148 -17.04 1.38 23.88
CA VAL A 148 -15.85 2.21 23.70
C VAL A 148 -14.96 2.15 24.94
N ALA A 149 -13.65 2.17 24.74
CA ALA A 149 -12.69 2.21 25.83
C ALA A 149 -12.83 3.52 26.64
N GLU A 150 -12.68 3.45 27.96
CA GLU A 150 -12.63 4.64 28.82
C GLU A 150 -11.29 5.39 28.66
N GLN A 151 -10.24 4.72 28.17
CA GLN A 151 -8.97 5.34 27.83
C GLN A 151 -8.87 5.63 26.31
N PRO A 152 -8.37 6.82 25.95
CA PRO A 152 -8.19 7.17 24.53
C PRO A 152 -7.32 6.16 23.77
N LEU A 153 -7.62 5.98 22.49
CA LEU A 153 -6.85 5.13 21.59
C LEU A 153 -6.77 3.65 22.02
N ASN A 154 -7.67 3.19 22.88
CA ASN A 154 -7.69 1.83 23.44
C ASN A 154 -6.33 1.44 24.08
N TRP A 155 -5.67 2.39 24.74
CA TRP A 155 -4.38 2.17 25.37
C TRP A 155 -4.47 2.38 26.88
N PHE A 156 -4.27 1.32 27.64
CA PHE A 156 -4.37 1.30 29.09
C PHE A 156 -2.99 1.21 29.74
N ASP A 157 -2.82 1.82 30.90
CA ASP A 157 -1.68 1.57 31.77
C ASP A 157 -2.08 0.65 32.94
N MET A 158 -1.07 0.07 33.57
CA MET A 158 -1.25 -0.87 34.68
C MET A 158 -1.72 -0.22 36.01
N THR A 159 -1.96 1.10 36.03
CA THR A 159 -2.38 1.79 37.24
C THR A 159 -3.88 1.69 37.51
N GLY A 160 -4.65 1.21 36.56
CA GLY A 160 -6.09 1.01 36.68
C GLY A 160 -6.59 -0.19 35.88
N PRO A 161 -7.88 -0.49 35.98
CA PRO A 161 -8.47 -1.60 35.21
C PRO A 161 -8.60 -1.26 33.74
N VAL A 162 -8.69 -2.29 32.89
CA VAL A 162 -9.14 -2.16 31.51
C VAL A 162 -10.66 -2.00 31.51
N ALA A 163 -11.15 -0.82 31.18
CA ALA A 163 -12.58 -0.51 31.24
C ALA A 163 -13.13 0.01 29.92
N PHE A 164 -14.32 -0.50 29.59
CA PHE A 164 -15.10 -0.09 28.41
C PHE A 164 -16.51 0.30 28.82
N ARG A 165 -17.06 1.30 28.14
CA ARG A 165 -18.43 1.78 28.35
C ARG A 165 -19.29 1.45 27.14
N ALA A 166 -20.43 0.84 27.39
CA ALA A 166 -21.38 0.44 26.37
C ALA A 166 -22.54 1.43 26.24
N ASP A 167 -22.95 1.68 25.01
CA ASP A 167 -24.23 2.30 24.70
C ASP A 167 -25.23 1.17 24.40
N LEU A 168 -25.98 0.75 25.43
CA LEU A 168 -26.85 -0.42 25.38
C LEU A 168 -28.05 -0.17 24.46
N PRO A 169 -28.35 -1.05 23.50
CA PRO A 169 -29.58 -0.99 22.74
C PRO A 169 -30.80 -1.29 23.62
N GLU A 170 -31.99 -0.92 23.14
CA GLU A 170 -33.23 -1.24 23.83
C GLU A 170 -33.38 -2.75 24.05
N GLY A 171 -33.79 -3.15 25.27
CA GLY A 171 -33.89 -4.57 25.64
C GLY A 171 -32.57 -5.22 26.10
N ALA A 172 -31.41 -4.60 25.89
CA ALA A 172 -30.16 -5.09 26.44
C ALA A 172 -30.02 -4.73 27.92
N VAL A 173 -29.51 -5.68 28.72
CA VAL A 173 -29.31 -5.53 30.17
C VAL A 173 -27.85 -5.58 30.58
N GLY A 174 -26.95 -5.83 29.65
CA GLY A 174 -25.53 -5.90 29.95
C GLY A 174 -24.64 -6.17 28.76
N VAL A 175 -23.35 -6.38 29.04
CA VAL A 175 -22.29 -6.60 28.05
C VAL A 175 -21.45 -7.79 28.45
N ARG A 176 -21.11 -8.63 27.47
CA ARG A 176 -20.10 -9.69 27.59
C ARG A 176 -18.92 -9.34 26.71
N GLY A 177 -17.70 -9.44 27.26
CA GLY A 177 -16.46 -9.29 26.53
C GLY A 177 -15.61 -10.56 26.61
N ILE A 178 -15.17 -11.06 25.47
CA ILE A 178 -14.22 -12.18 25.34
C ILE A 178 -12.87 -11.62 24.92
N VAL A 179 -11.87 -11.73 25.80
CA VAL A 179 -10.52 -11.20 25.58
C VAL A 179 -9.58 -12.32 25.15
N LYS A 180 -8.80 -12.06 24.10
CA LYS A 180 -7.70 -12.92 23.66
C LYS A 180 -6.39 -12.14 23.67
N ASN A 181 -5.28 -12.80 23.97
CA ASN A 181 -3.95 -12.25 23.84
C ASN A 181 -3.45 -12.25 22.37
N SER A 182 -2.24 -11.75 22.12
CA SER A 182 -1.62 -11.72 20.79
C SER A 182 -1.47 -13.11 20.14
N ASP A 183 -1.32 -14.18 20.94
CA ASP A 183 -1.25 -15.56 20.45
C ASP A 183 -2.64 -16.16 20.15
N GLY A 184 -3.71 -15.37 20.26
CA GLY A 184 -5.09 -15.82 20.03
C GLY A 184 -5.71 -16.62 21.19
N LYS A 185 -4.98 -16.84 22.30
CA LYS A 185 -5.47 -17.57 23.47
C LYS A 185 -6.47 -16.72 24.25
N LYS A 186 -7.61 -17.30 24.59
CA LYS A 186 -8.61 -16.66 25.47
C LYS A 186 -8.04 -16.49 26.87
N VAL A 187 -8.00 -15.25 27.36
CA VAL A 187 -7.48 -14.88 28.69
C VAL A 187 -8.56 -14.37 29.65
N ALA A 188 -9.70 -13.91 29.12
CA ALA A 188 -10.86 -13.52 29.90
C ALA A 188 -12.17 -13.74 29.13
N ASP A 189 -13.25 -13.98 29.88
CA ASP A 189 -14.61 -14.10 29.38
C ASP A 189 -15.54 -13.55 30.48
N ILE A 190 -15.92 -12.29 30.36
CA ILE A 190 -16.56 -11.53 31.44
C ILE A 190 -17.91 -11.03 30.95
N THR A 191 -18.96 -11.31 31.70
CA THR A 191 -20.30 -10.77 31.51
C THR A 191 -20.64 -9.85 32.67
N VAL A 192 -21.09 -8.64 32.36
CA VAL A 192 -21.52 -7.65 33.35
C VAL A 192 -22.97 -7.23 33.09
N LYS A 193 -23.71 -6.97 34.16
CA LYS A 193 -24.99 -6.26 34.10
C LYS A 193 -24.69 -4.75 34.06
N GLY A 194 -25.44 -4.02 33.23
CA GLY A 194 -25.22 -2.59 33.04
C GLY A 194 -24.26 -2.28 31.89
N ASN A 195 -23.82 -1.04 31.81
CA ASN A 195 -23.17 -0.47 30.63
C ASN A 195 -21.65 -0.28 30.81
N ARG A 196 -21.05 -0.75 31.92
CA ARG A 196 -19.62 -0.63 32.16
C ARG A 196 -18.99 -2.01 32.31
N TRP A 197 -18.20 -2.41 31.32
CA TRP A 197 -17.44 -3.64 31.33
C TRP A 197 -16.02 -3.38 31.86
N VAL A 198 -15.51 -4.22 32.75
CA VAL A 198 -14.23 -4.05 33.43
C VAL A 198 -13.47 -5.37 33.50
N TRP A 199 -12.17 -5.32 33.22
CA TRP A 199 -11.23 -6.40 33.43
C TRP A 199 -10.14 -5.98 34.41
N GLU A 200 -10.24 -6.48 35.65
CA GLU A 200 -9.37 -6.10 36.77
C GLU A 200 -8.00 -6.80 36.73
N LYS A 201 -7.91 -7.98 36.11
CA LYS A 201 -6.70 -8.81 36.09
C LYS A 201 -5.94 -8.65 34.78
N SER A 202 -5.65 -7.43 34.39
CA SER A 202 -4.84 -7.16 33.21
C SER A 202 -3.34 -7.33 33.47
N GLN A 203 -2.62 -7.75 32.46
CA GLN A 203 -1.16 -7.82 32.43
C GLN A 203 -0.66 -7.02 31.21
N PRO A 204 0.60 -6.57 31.21
CA PRO A 204 1.16 -5.94 30.01
C PRO A 204 1.00 -6.85 28.78
N GLY A 205 0.69 -6.28 27.64
CA GLY A 205 0.54 -7.03 26.41
C GLY A 205 -0.43 -6.39 25.41
N PHE A 206 -0.57 -7.06 24.28
CA PHE A 206 -1.51 -6.73 23.23
C PHE A 206 -2.69 -7.70 23.26
N TYR A 207 -3.89 -7.14 23.18
CA TYR A 207 -5.11 -7.90 23.35
C TYR A 207 -6.13 -7.52 22.28
N THR A 208 -7.03 -8.47 22.03
CA THR A 208 -8.27 -8.25 21.27
C THR A 208 -9.46 -8.54 22.15
N VAL A 209 -10.54 -7.81 21.99
CA VAL A 209 -11.80 -8.06 22.68
C VAL A 209 -12.95 -8.10 21.67
N GLN A 210 -13.80 -9.12 21.81
CA GLN A 210 -15.08 -9.22 21.10
C GLN A 210 -16.20 -8.99 22.09
N PHE A 211 -17.06 -8.00 21.84
CA PHE A 211 -18.18 -7.66 22.70
C PHE A 211 -19.51 -8.20 22.16
N PHE A 212 -20.42 -8.48 23.10
CA PHE A 212 -21.79 -8.89 22.83
C PHE A 212 -22.72 -8.12 23.77
N PHE A 213 -23.83 -7.59 23.24
CA PHE A 213 -24.94 -7.14 24.09
C PHE A 213 -25.72 -8.36 24.61
N ILE A 214 -26.18 -8.29 25.85
CA ILE A 214 -26.94 -9.34 26.51
C ILE A 214 -28.39 -8.87 26.70
N GLY A 215 -29.32 -9.57 26.10
CA GLY A 215 -30.76 -9.32 26.23
C GLY A 215 -31.35 -9.81 27.56
N LYS A 216 -32.56 -9.37 27.88
CA LYS A 216 -33.32 -9.81 29.09
C LYS A 216 -33.59 -11.32 29.08
N ASP A 217 -33.73 -11.92 27.91
CA ASP A 217 -33.93 -13.33 27.63
C ASP A 217 -32.61 -14.16 27.68
N GLY A 218 -31.47 -13.50 27.93
CA GLY A 218 -30.16 -14.11 27.86
C GLY A 218 -29.60 -14.24 26.43
N GLY A 219 -30.33 -13.75 25.42
CA GLY A 219 -29.89 -13.69 24.04
C GLY A 219 -28.63 -12.83 23.89
N ARG A 220 -27.81 -13.13 22.87
CA ARG A 220 -26.54 -12.45 22.62
C ARG A 220 -26.53 -11.89 21.21
N SER A 221 -26.23 -10.60 21.07
CA SER A 221 -25.97 -9.99 19.76
C SER A 221 -24.55 -9.42 19.72
N PRO A 222 -23.76 -9.71 18.68
CA PRO A 222 -22.42 -9.17 18.57
C PRO A 222 -22.47 -7.65 18.42
N VAL A 223 -21.49 -6.96 19.02
CA VAL A 223 -21.26 -5.54 18.79
C VAL A 223 -20.43 -5.43 17.52
N GLU A 224 -21.06 -4.95 16.46
CA GLU A 224 -20.44 -4.80 15.14
C GLU A 224 -20.42 -3.35 14.71
N GLU A 225 -19.38 -2.97 13.98
CA GLU A 225 -19.25 -1.65 13.41
C GLU A 225 -18.87 -1.73 11.95
N SER A 226 -19.69 -1.12 11.11
CA SER A 226 -19.44 -1.02 9.68
C SER A 226 -18.61 0.22 9.36
N PHE A 227 -17.71 0.09 8.41
CA PHE A 227 -16.92 1.18 7.88
C PHE A 227 -16.67 0.94 6.39
N TYR A 228 -16.41 2.00 5.63
CA TYR A 228 -16.12 1.87 4.23
C TYR A 228 -14.70 2.31 3.91
N LEU A 229 -14.16 1.72 2.87
CA LEU A 229 -12.85 2.07 2.35
C LEU A 229 -12.96 2.41 0.87
N THR A 230 -12.17 3.39 0.47
CA THR A 230 -12.00 3.76 -0.93
C THR A 230 -10.62 3.43 -1.41
N THR A 231 -10.53 3.02 -2.67
CA THR A 231 -9.27 2.91 -3.37
C THR A 231 -9.32 3.66 -4.69
N HIS A 232 -8.17 4.11 -5.15
CA HIS A 232 -7.99 4.74 -6.43
C HIS A 232 -7.34 3.75 -7.37
N PHE A 233 -7.96 3.51 -8.52
CA PHE A 233 -7.38 2.69 -9.58
C PHE A 233 -6.71 3.60 -10.60
N TYR A 234 -5.55 3.14 -11.10
CA TYR A 234 -4.89 3.71 -12.26
C TYR A 234 -4.90 2.65 -13.35
N GLU A 235 -5.55 2.89 -14.46
CA GLU A 235 -5.28 2.14 -15.68
C GLU A 235 -4.31 2.94 -16.54
N GLU A 236 -3.29 2.27 -17.06
CA GLU A 236 -2.29 2.88 -17.92
C GLU A 236 -2.94 3.42 -19.20
N GLY A 237 -2.64 4.67 -19.53
CA GLY A 237 -3.27 5.35 -20.68
C GLY A 237 -4.61 6.01 -20.41
N MET A 238 -5.15 5.90 -19.19
CA MET A 238 -6.37 6.61 -18.78
C MET A 238 -6.03 7.89 -18.03
N PRO A 239 -6.58 9.05 -18.42
CA PRO A 239 -6.31 10.33 -17.77
C PRO A 239 -7.00 10.48 -16.41
N VAL A 240 -7.69 9.47 -15.91
CA VAL A 240 -8.61 9.58 -14.78
C VAL A 240 -8.41 8.46 -13.76
N ARG A 241 -8.42 8.84 -12.47
CA ARG A 241 -8.43 7.92 -11.35
C ARG A 241 -9.83 7.37 -11.11
N TYR A 242 -9.96 6.06 -11.12
CA TYR A 242 -11.18 5.41 -10.66
C TYR A 242 -11.20 5.31 -9.14
N GLN A 243 -12.34 5.54 -8.52
CA GLN A 243 -12.56 5.26 -7.11
C GLN A 243 -13.51 4.06 -6.97
N SER A 244 -13.07 3.05 -6.26
CA SER A 244 -13.93 1.96 -5.80
C SER A 244 -14.12 2.05 -4.30
N GLU A 245 -15.29 1.70 -3.83
CA GLU A 245 -15.64 1.69 -2.42
C GLU A 245 -16.19 0.34 -2.00
N LYS A 246 -15.83 -0.06 -0.80
CA LYS A 246 -16.35 -1.30 -0.20
C LYS A 246 -16.60 -1.09 1.28
N THR A 247 -17.76 -1.56 1.74
CA THR A 247 -18.12 -1.62 3.15
C THR A 247 -17.56 -2.89 3.78
N PHE A 248 -16.99 -2.73 4.96
CA PHE A 248 -16.49 -3.80 5.81
C PHE A 248 -17.15 -3.73 7.17
N THR A 249 -17.26 -4.87 7.84
CA THR A 249 -17.76 -4.95 9.21
C THR A 249 -16.69 -5.53 10.12
N ARG A 250 -16.55 -4.95 11.30
CA ARG A 250 -15.62 -5.38 12.32
C ARG A 250 -16.33 -5.56 13.67
N ASN A 251 -16.09 -6.68 14.31
CA ASN A 251 -16.66 -7.05 15.62
C ASN A 251 -15.60 -7.28 16.70
N ILE A 252 -14.34 -6.92 16.42
CA ILE A 252 -13.21 -7.07 17.32
C ILE A 252 -12.56 -5.71 17.52
N GLN A 253 -12.23 -5.37 18.78
CA GLN A 253 -11.40 -4.21 19.10
C GLN A 253 -10.04 -4.65 19.61
N ASN A 254 -9.00 -3.95 19.20
CA ASN A 254 -7.67 -4.11 19.76
C ASN A 254 -7.46 -3.15 20.93
N PHE A 255 -6.66 -3.56 21.89
CA PHE A 255 -6.17 -2.67 22.93
C PHE A 255 -4.80 -3.12 23.43
N ALA A 256 -4.06 -2.17 23.98
CA ALA A 256 -2.77 -2.42 24.60
C ALA A 256 -2.82 -2.13 26.10
N VAL A 257 -2.09 -2.90 26.89
CA VAL A 257 -1.84 -2.66 28.30
C VAL A 257 -0.34 -2.54 28.51
N THR A 258 0.13 -1.46 29.15
CA THR A 258 1.55 -1.20 29.36
C THR A 258 1.82 -0.80 30.81
N GLU A 259 3.04 -0.99 31.26
CA GLU A 259 3.50 -0.32 32.47
C GLU A 259 3.47 1.21 32.28
N LYS A 260 3.19 1.95 33.40
CA LYS A 260 3.28 3.39 33.35
C LYS A 260 4.69 3.83 33.05
N ARG A 261 4.82 4.81 32.16
CA ARG A 261 6.12 5.35 31.80
C ARG A 261 6.64 6.31 32.87
N ASP A 262 7.77 6.02 33.49
CA ASP A 262 8.33 6.82 34.61
C ASP A 262 8.80 8.22 34.18
N ARG A 263 9.20 8.38 32.93
CA ARG A 263 9.69 9.67 32.39
C ARG A 263 9.34 9.80 30.91
N PRO A 264 8.11 10.22 30.56
CA PRO A 264 7.66 10.27 29.18
C PRO A 264 8.40 11.28 28.30
N ASP A 265 9.04 12.29 28.90
CA ASP A 265 9.63 13.45 28.20
C ASP A 265 11.17 13.43 28.14
N ARG A 266 11.79 12.26 28.32
CA ARG A 266 13.24 12.14 28.13
C ARG A 266 13.64 12.41 26.68
N GLU A 267 14.77 13.11 26.49
CA GLU A 267 15.39 13.21 25.18
C GLU A 267 15.86 11.83 24.72
N HIS A 268 15.60 11.52 23.48
CA HIS A 268 16.00 10.27 22.80
C HIS A 268 15.92 10.47 21.27
N PRO A 269 16.49 9.58 20.44
CA PRO A 269 16.54 9.80 18.99
C PRO A 269 15.20 9.63 18.25
N PHE A 270 14.10 9.28 18.93
CA PHE A 270 12.87 8.89 18.25
C PHE A 270 11.86 10.03 18.17
N GLY A 271 11.36 10.29 16.99
CA GLY A 271 10.32 11.26 16.67
C GLY A 271 9.17 10.62 15.88
N LEU A 272 8.17 11.41 15.57
CA LEU A 272 7.03 11.04 14.78
C LEU A 272 6.74 12.09 13.70
N ASN A 273 6.35 11.64 12.51
CA ASN A 273 5.75 12.51 11.52
C ASN A 273 4.32 12.86 11.95
N VAL A 274 4.05 14.14 12.12
CA VAL A 274 2.73 14.64 12.46
C VAL A 274 2.25 15.52 11.30
N GLY A 275 1.42 14.94 10.46
CA GLY A 275 0.86 15.64 9.30
C GLY A 275 -0.30 16.57 9.67
N LYS A 276 -0.90 17.18 8.64
CA LYS A 276 -2.13 17.95 8.78
C LYS A 276 -3.27 17.08 9.28
N GLU A 277 -4.27 17.74 9.89
CA GLU A 277 -5.54 17.09 10.14
C GLU A 277 -6.09 16.52 8.82
N ASN A 278 -6.37 15.24 8.83
CA ASN A 278 -6.78 14.54 7.64
C ASN A 278 -8.23 14.05 7.81
N VAL A 279 -9.09 14.52 6.93
CA VAL A 279 -10.51 14.14 6.87
C VAL A 279 -10.82 13.29 5.64
N HIS A 280 -9.79 12.82 4.94
CA HIS A 280 -9.98 12.06 3.70
C HIS A 280 -10.27 10.58 3.97
N SER A 281 -10.98 9.96 3.05
CA SER A 281 -11.17 8.50 2.99
C SER A 281 -11.93 7.88 4.18
N GLY A 282 -12.86 8.63 4.76
CA GLY A 282 -13.72 8.11 5.84
C GLY A 282 -13.06 7.97 7.21
N TYR A 283 -11.83 8.45 7.37
CA TYR A 283 -11.16 8.53 8.65
C TYR A 283 -10.73 9.98 8.96
N PHE A 284 -10.70 10.28 10.22
CA PHE A 284 -10.22 11.57 10.73
C PHE A 284 -9.05 11.33 11.66
N THR A 285 -7.95 12.02 11.39
CA THR A 285 -6.80 12.06 12.29
C THR A 285 -6.52 13.50 12.67
N SER A 286 -6.60 13.80 13.97
CA SER A 286 -6.23 15.11 14.48
C SER A 286 -4.75 15.18 14.81
N ILE A 287 -4.23 16.39 14.87
CA ILE A 287 -2.88 16.64 15.41
C ILE A 287 -2.81 16.12 16.85
N ALA A 288 -3.83 16.36 17.66
CA ALA A 288 -3.89 15.89 19.05
C ALA A 288 -3.77 14.36 19.17
N ASP A 289 -4.50 13.60 18.32
CA ASP A 289 -4.38 12.14 18.28
C ASP A 289 -2.97 11.70 17.90
N SER A 290 -2.37 12.34 16.87
CA SER A 290 -1.01 12.02 16.43
C SER A 290 0.03 12.30 17.53
N LEU A 291 -0.12 13.39 18.27
CA LEU A 291 0.73 13.71 19.43
C LEU A 291 0.52 12.72 20.59
N ALA A 292 -0.72 12.24 20.79
CA ALA A 292 -1.00 11.18 21.76
C ALA A 292 -0.32 9.86 21.34
N VAL A 293 -0.42 9.46 20.07
CA VAL A 293 0.29 8.29 19.53
C VAL A 293 1.80 8.44 19.73
N SER A 294 2.36 9.62 19.47
CA SER A 294 3.78 9.90 19.68
C SER A 294 4.22 9.60 21.12
N ARG A 295 3.46 10.07 22.10
CA ARG A 295 3.72 9.78 23.52
C ARG A 295 3.54 8.31 23.87
N LEU A 296 2.48 7.68 23.38
CA LEU A 296 2.21 6.26 23.64
C LEU A 296 3.30 5.36 23.07
N CYS A 297 3.77 5.62 21.87
CA CYS A 297 4.81 4.82 21.23
C CYS A 297 6.23 5.18 21.64
N GLY A 298 6.43 6.23 22.45
CA GLY A 298 7.77 6.68 22.82
C GLY A 298 8.55 7.32 21.66
N THR A 299 7.86 7.94 20.73
CA THR A 299 8.44 8.69 19.62
C THR A 299 8.23 10.20 19.79
N ASN A 300 8.36 10.65 21.04
CA ASN A 300 7.97 12.00 21.46
C ASN A 300 9.14 12.96 21.72
N SER A 301 10.36 12.62 21.31
CA SER A 301 11.51 13.53 21.46
C SER A 301 11.39 14.72 20.53
N PHE A 302 10.96 14.49 19.29
CA PHE A 302 10.70 15.54 18.31
C PHE A 302 9.54 15.14 17.40
N ILE A 303 8.98 16.12 16.71
CA ILE A 303 7.99 15.89 15.66
C ILE A 303 8.50 16.44 14.34
N ARG A 304 8.36 15.68 13.28
CA ARG A 304 8.58 16.15 11.93
C ARG A 304 7.27 16.61 11.31
N TRP A 305 7.23 17.82 10.84
CA TRP A 305 6.10 18.33 10.09
C TRP A 305 6.41 18.41 8.60
N HIS A 306 5.68 17.63 7.84
CA HIS A 306 5.78 17.52 6.41
C HIS A 306 4.69 18.37 5.77
N ALA A 307 4.87 19.65 5.58
CA ALA A 307 4.00 20.49 4.77
C ALA A 307 4.15 22.01 4.99
N ALA A 308 5.31 22.50 5.41
CA ALA A 308 5.60 23.92 5.34
C ALA A 308 5.90 24.34 3.89
N ASN A 309 4.90 24.23 3.05
CA ASN A 309 5.11 24.40 1.61
C ASN A 309 5.27 25.86 1.25
N TRP A 310 6.41 26.21 0.68
CA TRP A 310 6.72 27.55 0.20
C TRP A 310 5.66 28.07 -0.78
N ASP A 311 5.18 27.21 -1.69
CA ASP A 311 4.12 27.54 -2.67
C ASP A 311 2.78 27.97 -2.05
N ARG A 312 2.55 27.64 -0.77
CA ARG A 312 1.35 28.04 -0.03
C ARG A 312 1.59 29.27 0.83
N ILE A 313 2.75 29.33 1.47
CA ILE A 313 3.11 30.42 2.39
C ILE A 313 3.35 31.72 1.61
N GLU A 314 4.01 31.64 0.44
CA GLU A 314 4.31 32.80 -0.43
C GLU A 314 3.57 32.64 -1.76
N ALA A 315 2.28 32.34 -1.71
CA ALA A 315 1.50 31.93 -2.87
C ALA A 315 1.30 33.03 -3.93
N LYS A 316 1.19 34.31 -3.52
CA LYS A 316 0.79 35.42 -4.40
C LYS A 316 1.96 36.06 -5.11
N LYS A 317 2.96 36.55 -4.36
CA LYS A 317 4.15 37.21 -4.87
C LYS A 317 5.27 37.22 -3.83
N ARG A 318 6.48 37.47 -4.27
CA ARG A 318 7.66 37.56 -3.41
C ARG A 318 7.46 38.51 -2.25
N GLY A 319 7.80 38.08 -1.05
CA GLY A 319 7.74 38.85 0.18
C GLY A 319 6.33 38.95 0.83
N GLU A 320 5.31 38.40 0.20
CA GLU A 320 3.95 38.34 0.76
C GLU A 320 3.67 36.96 1.37
N TYR A 321 3.84 36.82 2.68
CA TYR A 321 3.76 35.55 3.39
C TYR A 321 2.43 35.41 4.14
N ASP A 322 1.78 34.27 3.95
CA ASP A 322 0.63 33.81 4.77
C ASP A 322 1.08 32.71 5.74
N TRP A 323 1.26 33.08 7.01
CA TRP A 323 1.68 32.20 8.09
C TRP A 323 0.51 31.56 8.84
N SER A 324 -0.71 31.89 8.51
CA SER A 324 -1.91 31.53 9.28
C SER A 324 -2.05 30.02 9.53
N GLU A 325 -1.78 29.20 8.50
CA GLU A 325 -1.81 27.74 8.61
C GLU A 325 -0.73 27.23 9.58
N LEU A 326 0.48 27.78 9.51
CA LEU A 326 1.59 27.44 10.40
C LEU A 326 1.35 27.87 11.84
N ASP A 327 0.87 29.08 12.06
CA ASP A 327 0.55 29.60 13.38
C ASP A 327 -0.52 28.72 14.06
N SER A 328 -1.56 28.31 13.31
CA SER A 328 -2.59 27.39 13.77
C SER A 328 -2.01 26.01 14.13
N TYR A 329 -1.11 25.47 13.29
CA TYR A 329 -0.44 24.21 13.55
C TYR A 329 0.40 24.29 14.83
N PHE A 330 1.25 25.30 14.96
CA PHE A 330 2.11 25.45 16.13
C PHE A 330 1.31 25.67 17.41
N ALA A 331 0.18 26.40 17.35
CA ALA A 331 -0.72 26.52 18.50
C ALA A 331 -1.27 25.15 18.95
N LYS A 332 -1.68 24.29 18.02
CA LYS A 332 -2.14 22.93 18.32
C LYS A 332 -1.04 22.04 18.88
N VAL A 333 0.17 22.14 18.31
CA VAL A 333 1.35 21.41 18.78
C VAL A 333 1.72 21.83 20.19
N LYS A 334 1.71 23.13 20.47
CA LYS A 334 1.96 23.69 21.82
C LYS A 334 0.88 23.26 22.82
N ALA A 335 -0.40 23.30 22.44
CA ALA A 335 -1.49 22.78 23.26
C ALA A 335 -1.32 21.28 23.57
N GLY A 336 -0.71 20.53 22.65
CA GLY A 336 -0.32 19.14 22.84
C GLY A 336 0.95 18.92 23.69
N GLY A 337 1.54 19.98 24.27
CA GLY A 337 2.69 19.90 25.17
C GLY A 337 4.06 19.84 24.48
N TYR A 338 4.15 20.24 23.22
CA TYR A 338 5.42 20.32 22.48
C TYR A 338 5.86 21.77 22.28
N ASP A 339 7.12 22.06 22.54
CA ASP A 339 7.75 23.33 22.22
C ASP A 339 8.23 23.36 20.76
N GLU A 340 8.31 24.53 20.15
CA GLU A 340 8.78 24.72 18.77
C GLU A 340 10.22 24.21 18.55
N SER A 341 11.07 24.21 19.59
CA SER A 341 12.43 23.66 19.51
C SER A 341 12.46 22.17 19.21
N ARG A 342 11.37 21.46 19.41
CA ARG A 342 11.21 20.02 19.16
C ARG A 342 10.65 19.72 17.77
N ILE A 343 10.56 20.74 16.90
CA ILE A 343 10.04 20.60 15.55
C ILE A 343 11.19 20.44 14.57
N LEU A 344 11.14 19.37 13.78
CA LEU A 344 11.85 19.23 12.51
C LEU A 344 10.91 19.68 11.41
N LEU A 345 11.27 20.75 10.76
CA LEU A 345 10.46 21.38 9.73
C LEU A 345 10.92 20.96 8.34
N ASN A 346 10.06 20.30 7.58
CA ASN A 346 10.29 20.05 6.16
C ASN A 346 9.62 21.14 5.34
N THR A 347 10.40 21.84 4.49
CA THR A 347 9.91 22.91 3.62
C THR A 347 10.37 22.71 2.17
N PHE A 348 9.45 22.86 1.25
CA PHE A 348 9.67 22.68 -0.19
C PHE A 348 8.55 23.33 -1.02
N GLY A 349 8.63 23.21 -2.33
CA GLY A 349 7.56 23.61 -3.24
C GLY A 349 7.67 25.02 -3.78
N THR A 350 8.04 25.17 -5.05
CA THR A 350 8.19 26.45 -5.73
C THR A 350 6.84 27.16 -5.88
N PRO A 351 6.67 28.40 -5.45
CA PRO A 351 5.46 29.18 -5.69
C PRO A 351 5.16 29.34 -7.18
N ARG A 352 3.89 29.44 -7.52
CA ARG A 352 3.45 29.52 -8.92
C ARG A 352 4.10 30.67 -9.70
N TRP A 353 4.28 31.83 -9.06
CA TRP A 353 4.91 32.99 -9.67
C TRP A 353 6.40 32.81 -9.97
N ASN A 354 7.08 31.89 -9.23
CA ASN A 354 8.50 31.57 -9.40
C ASN A 354 8.75 30.25 -10.14
N SER A 355 7.69 29.50 -10.49
CA SER A 355 7.82 28.24 -11.21
C SER A 355 8.06 28.47 -12.71
N PRO A 356 8.95 27.70 -13.37
CA PRO A 356 9.08 27.73 -14.83
C PRO A 356 7.84 27.14 -15.55
N LYS A 357 6.95 26.43 -14.85
CA LYS A 357 5.74 25.82 -15.38
C LYS A 357 4.48 26.23 -14.60
N PRO A 358 4.17 27.54 -14.52
CA PRO A 358 3.07 28.06 -13.70
C PRO A 358 1.68 27.55 -14.14
N GLU A 359 1.54 27.09 -15.39
CA GLU A 359 0.31 26.54 -15.96
C GLU A 359 0.04 25.11 -15.47
N ASN A 360 1.03 24.38 -14.97
CA ASN A 360 0.89 23.02 -14.52
C ASN A 360 0.12 22.96 -13.20
N THR A 361 -1.19 22.73 -13.29
CA THR A 361 -2.10 22.62 -12.14
C THR A 361 -2.53 21.19 -11.85
N ALA A 362 -1.96 20.21 -12.53
CA ALA A 362 -2.28 18.80 -12.37
C ALA A 362 -2.18 18.37 -10.89
N ILE A 363 -3.07 17.46 -10.50
CA ILE A 363 -3.37 17.17 -9.06
C ILE A 363 -2.22 16.47 -8.35
N TRP A 364 -1.38 15.72 -9.06
CA TRP A 364 -0.22 15.00 -8.51
C TRP A 364 0.94 15.03 -9.51
N PHE A 365 2.17 15.02 -9.04
CA PHE A 365 3.43 14.73 -9.74
C PHE A 365 3.86 15.63 -10.91
N SER A 366 3.01 16.43 -11.51
CA SER A 366 3.40 17.43 -12.53
C SER A 366 3.02 18.86 -12.16
N ARG A 367 2.72 19.10 -10.89
CA ARG A 367 2.30 20.41 -10.41
C ARG A 367 3.47 21.40 -10.43
N TYR A 368 3.15 22.67 -10.72
CA TYR A 368 4.12 23.77 -10.80
C TYR A 368 5.10 23.86 -9.62
N CYS A 369 4.70 23.42 -8.44
CA CYS A 369 5.52 23.50 -7.23
C CYS A 369 6.68 22.49 -7.17
N PHE A 370 6.75 21.52 -8.06
CA PHE A 370 7.80 20.50 -8.06
C PHE A 370 8.96 20.79 -9.03
N PHE A 371 8.95 21.95 -9.68
CA PHE A 371 10.04 22.39 -10.54
C PHE A 371 11.01 23.29 -9.77
N ALA A 372 12.27 23.29 -10.18
CA ALA A 372 13.25 24.22 -9.65
C ALA A 372 12.77 25.67 -9.82
N PRO A 373 12.94 26.55 -8.83
CA PRO A 373 12.54 27.94 -8.94
C PRO A 373 13.37 28.69 -9.99
N LYS A 374 12.76 29.65 -10.71
CA LYS A 374 13.46 30.52 -11.66
C LYS A 374 14.44 31.47 -10.96
N ASP A 375 14.05 31.96 -9.80
CA ASP A 375 14.84 32.86 -8.96
C ASP A 375 15.10 32.20 -7.59
N LEU A 376 16.30 31.70 -7.40
CA LEU A 376 16.76 31.08 -6.16
C LEU A 376 16.96 32.12 -5.03
N SER A 377 17.15 33.40 -5.33
CA SER A 377 17.28 34.42 -4.28
C SER A 377 15.99 34.54 -3.45
N ALA A 378 14.85 34.34 -4.09
CA ALA A 378 13.56 34.31 -3.41
C ALA A 378 13.43 33.15 -2.41
N TRP A 379 14.01 31.98 -2.71
CA TRP A 379 14.09 30.87 -1.79
C TRP A 379 14.88 31.22 -0.53
N GLY A 380 16.04 31.88 -0.71
CA GLY A 380 16.84 32.35 0.41
C GLY A 380 16.11 33.39 1.27
N ASP A 381 15.42 34.37 0.64
CA ASP A 381 14.63 35.38 1.37
C ASP A 381 13.48 34.76 2.17
N TYR A 382 12.77 33.83 1.55
CA TYR A 382 11.71 33.04 2.23
C TYR A 382 12.25 32.32 3.47
N LEU A 383 13.36 31.60 3.35
CA LEU A 383 13.95 30.87 4.48
C LEU A 383 14.44 31.80 5.58
N LYS A 384 15.01 32.95 5.24
CA LYS A 384 15.40 33.98 6.22
C LYS A 384 14.19 34.53 6.96
N ALA A 385 13.11 34.84 6.24
CA ALA A 385 11.85 35.31 6.84
C ALA A 385 11.26 34.28 7.77
N PHE A 386 11.26 33.02 7.34
CA PHE A 386 10.75 31.88 8.10
C PHE A 386 11.55 31.68 9.40
N ALA A 387 12.87 31.60 9.33
CA ALA A 387 13.73 31.38 10.49
C ALA A 387 13.69 32.55 11.48
N LYS A 388 13.52 33.79 11.00
CA LYS A 388 13.32 34.98 11.87
C LYS A 388 11.98 34.95 12.59
N ARG A 389 10.91 34.45 11.93
CA ARG A 389 9.57 34.36 12.54
C ARG A 389 9.49 33.29 13.62
N TYR A 390 10.14 32.13 13.41
CA TYR A 390 10.12 30.99 14.36
C TYR A 390 11.53 30.67 14.88
N PRO A 391 12.12 31.55 15.70
CA PRO A 391 13.53 31.50 16.05
C PRO A 391 13.91 30.31 16.94
N LYS A 392 12.94 29.57 17.48
CA LYS A 392 13.19 28.36 18.28
C LYS A 392 13.38 27.11 17.43
N ILE A 393 12.91 27.08 16.19
CA ILE A 393 13.12 25.96 15.27
C ILE A 393 14.59 25.90 14.87
N ARG A 394 15.19 24.71 15.03
CA ARG A 394 16.61 24.47 14.74
C ARG A 394 16.82 23.43 13.64
N LEU A 395 15.86 22.53 13.40
CA LEU A 395 15.96 21.42 12.46
C LEU A 395 15.19 21.76 11.19
N TRP A 396 15.92 21.98 10.09
CA TRP A 396 15.38 22.43 8.81
C TRP A 396 15.68 21.45 7.72
N GLU A 397 14.67 20.70 7.27
CA GLU A 397 14.79 19.80 6.13
C GLU A 397 14.36 20.54 4.86
N LEU A 398 15.33 20.71 3.95
CA LEU A 398 15.15 21.44 2.73
C LEU A 398 14.80 20.51 1.59
N TRP A 399 13.64 20.72 0.99
CA TRP A 399 13.02 19.93 -0.06
C TRP A 399 12.56 18.55 0.42
N ASN A 400 11.95 17.77 -0.50
CA ASN A 400 11.47 16.41 -0.26
C ASN A 400 11.72 15.56 -1.48
N GLU A 401 12.37 14.41 -1.32
CA GLU A 401 12.62 13.40 -2.35
C GLU A 401 12.97 14.00 -3.74
N PRO A 402 14.04 14.80 -3.88
CA PRO A 402 14.33 15.57 -5.09
C PRO A 402 14.68 14.72 -6.32
N HIS A 403 14.73 13.44 -6.20
CA HIS A 403 15.46 12.50 -7.03
C HIS A 403 14.62 11.43 -7.69
N LEU A 404 13.30 11.41 -7.54
CA LEU A 404 12.49 10.31 -8.03
C LEU A 404 12.46 10.25 -9.56
N PRO A 405 12.99 9.21 -10.23
CA PRO A 405 12.95 9.08 -11.68
C PRO A 405 11.55 8.75 -12.18
N GLY A 406 11.27 9.00 -13.46
CA GLY A 406 10.03 8.57 -14.10
C GLY A 406 8.81 9.45 -13.88
N GLY A 407 9.03 10.73 -13.54
CA GLY A 407 7.95 11.73 -13.51
C GLY A 407 7.04 11.68 -12.29
N SER A 408 7.38 10.92 -11.28
CA SER A 408 6.67 10.94 -10.01
C SER A 408 7.33 11.95 -9.12
N VAL A 409 7.23 13.49 -9.25
CA VAL A 409 7.92 13.82 -8.24
C VAL A 409 8.30 15.19 -7.98
N PHE A 410 8.88 15.32 -6.87
CA PHE A 410 9.15 16.58 -6.18
C PHE A 410 10.32 17.40 -6.79
N TRP A 411 10.96 16.92 -7.87
CA TRP A 411 12.03 17.63 -8.60
C TRP A 411 11.94 17.36 -10.11
N GLN A 412 10.96 17.98 -10.75
CA GLN A 412 10.58 17.72 -12.14
C GLN A 412 11.47 18.48 -13.12
N GLU A 413 11.87 17.83 -14.21
CA GLU A 413 12.64 18.43 -15.31
C GLU A 413 13.84 19.29 -14.84
N SER A 414 14.39 19.00 -13.66
CA SER A 414 15.42 19.80 -13.01
C SER A 414 16.65 18.94 -12.74
N SER A 415 17.83 19.57 -12.78
CA SER A 415 19.10 18.87 -12.69
C SER A 415 19.63 18.76 -11.25
N PRO A 416 20.60 17.87 -10.99
CA PRO A 416 21.33 17.83 -9.72
C PRO A 416 22.07 19.15 -9.43
N GLU A 417 22.59 19.86 -10.46
CA GLU A 417 23.27 21.15 -10.31
C GLU A 417 22.33 22.20 -9.74
N GLN A 418 21.09 22.28 -10.27
CA GLN A 418 20.08 23.19 -9.76
C GLN A 418 19.70 22.87 -8.30
N PHE A 419 19.70 21.59 -7.95
CA PHE A 419 19.42 21.15 -6.58
C PHE A 419 20.56 21.55 -5.62
N VAL A 420 21.81 21.38 -6.02
CA VAL A 420 22.97 21.79 -5.23
C VAL A 420 22.99 23.30 -4.99
N GLU A 421 22.63 24.09 -6.00
CA GLU A 421 22.51 25.55 -5.83
C GLU A 421 21.34 25.95 -4.91
N LEU A 422 20.21 25.24 -4.99
CA LEU A 422 19.09 25.42 -4.05
C LEU A 422 19.50 25.11 -2.61
N MET A 423 20.22 24.00 -2.39
CA MET A 423 20.76 23.63 -1.09
C MET A 423 21.75 24.68 -0.57
N LYS A 424 22.65 25.19 -1.41
CA LYS A 424 23.61 26.25 -1.06
C LYS A 424 22.92 27.53 -0.60
N VAL A 425 22.01 28.06 -1.41
CA VAL A 425 21.25 29.27 -1.06
C VAL A 425 20.46 29.07 0.23
N GLY A 426 19.82 27.90 0.40
CA GLY A 426 19.07 27.56 1.61
C GLY A 426 19.96 27.46 2.86
N TYR A 427 21.08 26.78 2.75
CA TYR A 427 22.06 26.64 3.83
C TYR A 427 22.61 28.01 4.28
N GLU A 428 23.09 28.80 3.35
CA GLU A 428 23.62 30.12 3.63
C GLU A 428 22.57 31.07 4.25
N ALA A 429 21.32 30.98 3.75
CA ALA A 429 20.20 31.75 4.28
C ALA A 429 19.91 31.41 5.74
N LEU A 430 19.79 30.14 6.06
CA LEU A 430 19.47 29.66 7.42
C LEU A 430 20.64 29.93 8.39
N LYS A 431 21.88 29.66 7.97
CA LYS A 431 23.08 29.93 8.79
C LYS A 431 23.31 31.42 9.04
N SER A 432 22.92 32.30 8.09
CA SER A 432 23.00 33.75 8.28
C SER A 432 22.04 34.27 9.35
N VAL A 433 20.91 33.61 9.55
CA VAL A 433 19.96 33.96 10.62
C VAL A 433 20.40 33.38 11.98
N ASN A 434 20.83 32.13 11.98
CA ASN A 434 21.39 31.52 13.17
C ASN A 434 22.36 30.39 12.78
N PRO A 435 23.66 30.51 13.13
CA PRO A 435 24.67 29.50 12.83
C PRO A 435 24.39 28.11 13.44
N GLU A 436 23.60 28.05 14.52
CA GLU A 436 23.19 26.79 15.18
C GLU A 436 22.04 26.05 14.46
N ASN A 437 21.45 26.64 13.43
CA ASN A 437 20.47 25.94 12.62
C ASN A 437 21.11 24.69 11.97
N ILE A 438 20.46 23.56 12.12
CA ILE A 438 20.85 22.29 11.52
C ILE A 438 20.09 22.14 10.21
N VAL A 439 20.82 22.18 9.12
CA VAL A 439 20.27 22.04 7.77
C VAL A 439 20.33 20.57 7.37
N ILE A 440 19.20 20.03 6.96
CA ILE A 440 19.01 18.63 6.57
C ILE A 440 18.68 18.64 5.07
N GLN A 441 19.40 17.85 4.28
CA GLN A 441 19.04 17.62 2.90
C GLN A 441 17.72 16.84 2.86
N GLY A 442 16.82 17.21 1.97
CA GLY A 442 15.54 16.53 1.77
C GLY A 442 15.70 15.03 1.52
N GLY A 443 14.88 14.24 2.18
CA GLY A 443 15.05 12.81 2.32
C GLY A 443 15.31 12.06 1.03
N ILE A 444 16.38 11.29 0.99
CA ILE A 444 16.80 10.45 -0.13
C ILE A 444 16.53 8.98 0.18
N GLY A 445 15.78 8.32 -0.71
CA GLY A 445 15.57 6.88 -0.63
C GLY A 445 16.67 6.09 -1.35
N ARG A 446 16.83 4.83 -0.96
CA ARG A 446 17.85 3.92 -1.50
C ARG A 446 17.87 3.79 -3.04
N ARG A 447 16.73 3.95 -3.70
CA ARG A 447 16.61 3.85 -5.17
C ARG A 447 17.33 4.95 -5.94
N TYR A 448 17.88 5.93 -5.24
CA TYR A 448 18.26 7.21 -5.79
C TYR A 448 19.74 7.51 -5.65
N ILE A 449 20.53 6.46 -5.46
CA ILE A 449 21.98 6.54 -5.44
C ILE A 449 22.55 7.27 -6.66
N PRO A 450 22.02 7.11 -7.90
CA PRO A 450 22.50 7.90 -9.04
C PRO A 450 22.38 9.41 -8.86
N PHE A 451 21.29 9.87 -8.26
CA PHE A 451 21.12 11.30 -7.96
C PHE A 451 22.10 11.75 -6.87
N TYR A 452 22.22 10.94 -5.80
CA TYR A 452 23.18 11.19 -4.74
C TYR A 452 24.63 11.19 -5.22
N ASP A 453 25.00 10.28 -6.14
CA ASP A 453 26.31 10.25 -6.80
C ASP A 453 26.57 11.57 -7.56
N ALA A 454 25.60 12.03 -8.35
CA ALA A 454 25.71 13.25 -9.14
C ALA A 454 25.86 14.50 -8.25
N GLU A 455 25.03 14.67 -7.24
CA GLU A 455 25.11 15.83 -6.33
C GLU A 455 26.34 15.79 -5.42
N THR A 456 26.80 14.58 -5.02
CA THR A 456 28.03 14.40 -4.25
C THR A 456 29.26 14.82 -5.06
N LYS A 457 29.29 14.45 -6.36
CA LYS A 457 30.32 14.94 -7.29
C LYS A 457 30.40 16.45 -7.35
N LEU A 458 29.26 17.14 -7.22
CA LEU A 458 29.14 18.60 -7.19
C LEU A 458 29.44 19.20 -5.81
N GLY A 459 29.66 18.38 -4.78
CA GLY A 459 30.06 18.79 -3.44
C GLY A 459 28.90 19.32 -2.58
N VAL A 460 27.69 18.76 -2.73
CA VAL A 460 26.48 19.12 -1.97
C VAL A 460 26.69 19.02 -0.45
N GLN A 461 27.57 18.14 0.04
CA GLN A 461 27.87 17.94 1.46
C GLN A 461 28.36 19.18 2.19
N ARG A 462 28.78 20.21 1.46
CA ARG A 462 29.13 21.53 2.05
C ARG A 462 27.91 22.33 2.48
N TYR A 463 26.73 21.98 2.00
CA TYR A 463 25.50 22.73 2.15
C TYR A 463 24.41 22.01 2.93
N TYR A 464 24.78 21.04 3.76
CA TYR A 464 23.94 20.45 4.79
C TYR A 464 24.77 19.93 5.98
N ASP A 465 24.14 19.80 7.13
CA ASP A 465 24.75 19.25 8.35
C ASP A 465 24.46 17.75 8.48
N LEU A 466 23.23 17.32 8.11
CA LEU A 466 22.77 15.94 8.14
C LEU A 466 22.14 15.54 6.79
N LEU A 467 22.39 14.31 6.37
CA LEU A 467 21.69 13.70 5.23
C LEU A 467 20.34 13.13 5.69
N GLY A 468 19.25 13.66 5.16
CA GLY A 468 17.91 13.12 5.32
C GLY A 468 17.74 11.86 4.48
N THR A 469 17.16 10.81 5.08
CA THR A 469 16.88 9.54 4.39
C THR A 469 15.44 9.12 4.58
N HIS A 470 14.91 8.39 3.58
CA HIS A 470 13.58 7.80 3.61
C HIS A 470 13.65 6.30 3.38
N CYS A 471 13.22 5.51 4.39
CA CYS A 471 13.18 4.05 4.34
C CYS A 471 14.51 3.41 3.96
N VAL A 472 15.63 3.99 4.38
CA VAL A 472 16.96 3.45 4.11
C VAL A 472 17.35 2.47 5.21
N TYR A 473 17.57 1.22 4.81
CA TYR A 473 17.98 0.14 5.73
C TYR A 473 19.45 -0.24 5.59
N SER A 474 20.13 0.25 4.55
CA SER A 474 21.55 0.08 4.32
C SER A 474 22.16 1.39 3.85
N TYR A 475 23.12 1.88 4.59
CA TYR A 475 23.81 3.15 4.31
C TYR A 475 25.13 2.95 3.56
N GLU A 476 25.53 1.71 3.29
CA GLU A 476 26.83 1.42 2.68
C GLU A 476 26.98 2.03 1.29
N GLN A 477 25.93 2.05 0.48
CA GLN A 477 25.97 2.68 -0.83
C GLN A 477 26.23 4.20 -0.76
N PHE A 478 25.67 4.87 0.24
CA PHE A 478 25.97 6.30 0.48
C PHE A 478 27.44 6.47 0.89
N GLU A 479 27.94 5.61 1.76
CA GLU A 479 29.36 5.63 2.16
C GLU A 479 30.31 5.32 1.00
N GLU A 480 29.93 4.43 0.07
CA GLU A 480 30.70 4.16 -1.15
C GLU A 480 30.79 5.40 -2.04
N VAL A 481 29.67 6.09 -2.26
CA VAL A 481 29.65 7.36 -3.01
C VAL A 481 30.51 8.42 -2.32
N ASN A 482 30.40 8.56 -0.99
CA ASN A 482 31.21 9.49 -0.22
C ASN A 482 32.71 9.20 -0.36
N ARG A 483 33.11 7.93 -0.28
CA ARG A 483 34.51 7.53 -0.48
C ARG A 483 35.00 7.81 -1.90
N LYS A 484 34.16 7.56 -2.91
CA LYS A 484 34.47 7.81 -4.34
C LYS A 484 34.88 9.26 -4.61
N TYR A 485 34.24 10.22 -3.95
CA TYR A 485 34.49 11.64 -4.14
C TYR A 485 35.27 12.31 -2.99
N ASN A 486 35.76 11.53 -2.03
CA ASN A 486 36.38 12.03 -0.80
C ASN A 486 35.50 13.11 -0.12
N ALA A 487 34.20 12.89 -0.09
CA ALA A 487 33.23 13.83 0.45
C ALA A 487 33.34 13.95 1.98
N PRO A 488 33.08 15.11 2.58
CA PRO A 488 33.01 15.26 4.02
C PRO A 488 31.99 14.31 4.64
N LYS A 489 32.39 13.62 5.71
CA LYS A 489 31.47 12.77 6.45
C LYS A 489 30.41 13.61 7.14
N ARG A 490 29.12 13.26 6.90
CA ARG A 490 27.96 13.87 7.54
C ARG A 490 27.20 12.80 8.31
N GLY A 491 26.44 13.23 9.34
CA GLY A 491 25.52 12.36 10.04
C GLY A 491 24.27 12.03 9.19
N TYR A 492 23.53 11.03 9.64
CA TYR A 492 22.29 10.60 9.02
C TYR A 492 21.09 10.89 9.93
N ILE A 493 19.99 11.25 9.32
CA ILE A 493 18.69 11.37 9.96
C ILE A 493 17.62 10.66 9.09
N GLU A 494 16.90 9.70 9.65
CA GLU A 494 15.76 9.08 8.96
C GLU A 494 14.53 9.95 9.18
N THR A 495 14.12 10.68 8.16
CA THR A 495 13.02 11.64 8.27
C THR A 495 11.66 11.06 7.93
N GLU A 496 11.60 9.93 7.21
CA GLU A 496 10.38 9.17 6.95
C GLU A 496 10.61 7.65 7.08
N TRP A 497 10.61 7.18 8.32
CA TRP A 497 10.65 5.74 8.56
C TRP A 497 9.26 5.12 8.52
N HIS A 498 8.92 4.45 7.44
CA HIS A 498 7.66 3.73 7.28
C HIS A 498 7.66 2.44 8.10
N THR A 499 7.30 2.54 9.35
CA THR A 499 7.46 1.51 10.39
C THR A 499 6.90 0.13 10.04
N THR A 500 5.76 0.09 9.35
CA THR A 500 5.05 -1.15 9.03
C THR A 500 4.76 -1.26 7.55
N LEU A 501 5.69 -0.79 6.72
CA LEU A 501 5.53 -0.77 5.27
C LEU A 501 5.42 -2.18 4.70
N TYR A 502 4.37 -2.44 3.95
CA TYR A 502 4.22 -3.65 3.15
C TYR A 502 3.45 -3.36 1.85
N ASN A 503 3.62 -4.24 0.88
CA ASN A 503 2.90 -4.18 -0.37
C ASN A 503 1.60 -4.99 -0.27
N CYS A 504 0.46 -4.35 -0.49
CA CYS A 504 -0.85 -5.00 -0.49
C CYS A 504 -1.01 -6.06 -1.59
N ASN A 505 -0.19 -5.99 -2.64
CA ASN A 505 -0.15 -6.96 -3.73
C ASN A 505 0.75 -8.16 -3.40
N ALA A 506 1.38 -8.18 -2.21
CA ALA A 506 2.16 -9.33 -1.80
C ALA A 506 1.26 -10.59 -1.71
N PRO A 507 1.73 -11.74 -2.20
CA PRO A 507 0.92 -12.97 -2.24
C PRO A 507 0.54 -13.45 -0.86
N VAL A 508 1.45 -13.29 0.08
CA VAL A 508 1.24 -13.49 1.51
C VAL A 508 1.37 -12.13 2.17
N LEU A 509 0.28 -11.65 2.76
CA LEU A 509 0.34 -10.44 3.55
C LEU A 509 1.09 -10.75 4.86
N PRO A 510 1.99 -9.86 5.30
CA PRO A 510 2.69 -10.06 6.56
C PRO A 510 1.68 -10.07 7.71
N THR A 511 1.90 -10.93 8.67
CA THR A 511 1.18 -10.90 9.95
C THR A 511 1.61 -9.67 10.77
N GLU A 512 0.87 -9.35 11.82
CA GLU A 512 1.27 -8.27 12.74
C GLU A 512 2.63 -8.59 13.40
N GLU A 513 2.93 -9.88 13.65
CA GLU A 513 4.23 -10.34 14.16
C GLU A 513 5.35 -10.15 13.13
N ASP A 514 5.12 -10.47 11.85
CA ASP A 514 6.10 -10.21 10.79
C ASP A 514 6.41 -8.71 10.67
N LEU A 515 5.39 -7.87 10.82
CA LEU A 515 5.58 -6.41 10.82
C LEU A 515 6.38 -5.94 12.04
N CYS A 516 6.11 -6.50 13.23
CA CYS A 516 6.91 -6.22 14.44
C CYS A 516 8.36 -6.63 14.26
N PHE A 517 8.60 -7.85 13.79
CA PHE A 517 9.94 -8.37 13.57
C PHE A 517 10.74 -7.47 12.62
N ARG A 518 10.15 -7.16 11.46
CA ARG A 518 10.79 -6.29 10.47
C ARG A 518 11.04 -4.89 11.00
N MET A 519 10.05 -4.29 11.64
CA MET A 519 10.13 -2.93 12.20
C MET A 519 11.24 -2.81 13.25
N ILE A 520 11.32 -3.74 14.19
CA ILE A 520 12.33 -3.67 15.26
C ILE A 520 13.73 -3.92 14.71
N LEU A 521 13.90 -4.82 13.73
CA LEU A 521 15.20 -5.02 13.09
C LEU A 521 15.64 -3.81 12.24
N GLN A 522 14.71 -3.13 11.57
CA GLN A 522 15.00 -1.88 10.88
C GLN A 522 15.46 -0.79 11.89
N LEU A 523 14.78 -0.69 13.03
CA LEU A 523 15.18 0.20 14.10
C LEU A 523 16.59 -0.14 14.61
N ALA A 524 16.87 -1.43 14.86
CA ALA A 524 18.18 -1.89 15.27
C ALA A 524 19.28 -1.56 14.24
N GLN A 525 18.99 -1.69 12.95
CA GLN A 525 19.92 -1.33 11.88
C GLN A 525 20.21 0.17 11.86
N MET A 526 19.18 1.02 11.91
CA MET A 526 19.39 2.46 11.96
C MET A 526 20.25 2.89 13.16
N LEU A 527 19.94 2.34 14.33
CA LEU A 527 20.74 2.59 15.53
C LEU A 527 22.18 2.04 15.40
N ASN A 528 22.37 0.87 14.80
CA ASN A 528 23.69 0.27 14.56
C ASN A 528 24.53 1.12 13.59
N MET A 529 23.89 1.80 12.65
CA MET A 529 24.52 2.74 11.71
C MET A 529 24.67 4.17 12.27
N ASN A 530 24.38 4.35 13.56
CA ASN A 530 24.48 5.63 14.25
C ASN A 530 23.62 6.74 13.62
N VAL A 531 22.43 6.41 13.17
CA VAL A 531 21.43 7.40 12.72
C VAL A 531 21.04 8.24 13.93
N GLU A 532 21.24 9.55 13.84
CA GLU A 532 21.13 10.46 14.97
C GLU A 532 19.69 10.68 15.44
N ARG A 533 18.76 10.72 14.50
CA ARG A 533 17.33 10.92 14.74
C ARG A 533 16.50 10.07 13.77
N ILE A 534 15.38 9.56 14.25
CA ILE A 534 14.52 8.63 13.51
C ILE A 534 13.07 9.07 13.67
N ALA A 535 12.45 9.55 12.61
CA ALA A 535 11.05 9.96 12.59
C ALA A 535 10.15 8.85 12.03
N ALA A 536 9.38 8.20 12.89
CA ALA A 536 8.39 7.22 12.46
C ALA A 536 7.33 7.89 11.57
N PHE A 537 6.98 7.24 10.45
CA PHE A 537 6.02 7.77 9.49
C PHE A 537 4.68 7.06 9.60
N ASN A 538 3.61 7.86 9.56
CA ASN A 538 2.22 7.53 9.74
C ASN A 538 1.86 6.99 11.15
N PRO A 539 1.39 7.87 12.03
CA PRO A 539 0.84 7.44 13.32
C PRO A 539 -0.38 6.53 13.12
N PHE A 540 -1.16 6.78 12.09
CA PHE A 540 -2.36 6.00 11.76
C PHE A 540 -2.23 5.34 10.40
N THR A 541 -2.66 4.08 10.32
CA THR A 541 -2.91 3.46 9.03
C THR A 541 -4.19 4.06 8.45
N GLY A 542 -4.10 4.50 7.21
CA GLY A 542 -5.29 4.84 6.46
C GLY A 542 -6.18 3.62 6.23
N ASN A 543 -6.37 3.23 5.01
CA ASN A 543 -7.42 2.30 4.61
C ASN A 543 -6.99 0.84 4.50
N HIS A 544 -5.74 0.50 4.78
CA HIS A 544 -5.17 -0.76 4.33
C HIS A 544 -4.77 -1.63 5.53
N LEU A 545 -5.69 -2.44 5.96
CA LEU A 545 -5.48 -3.45 6.98
C LEU A 545 -5.31 -4.81 6.31
N PRO A 546 -4.68 -5.81 6.94
CA PRO A 546 -4.53 -7.13 6.35
C PRO A 546 -5.84 -7.71 5.82
N GLU A 547 -6.94 -7.54 6.54
CA GLU A 547 -8.27 -8.00 6.14
C GLU A 547 -8.87 -7.24 4.93
N THR A 548 -8.41 -6.03 4.66
CA THR A 548 -8.88 -5.19 3.56
C THR A 548 -7.86 -5.08 2.43
N ALA A 549 -6.62 -5.47 2.66
CA ALA A 549 -5.51 -5.30 1.72
C ALA A 549 -5.76 -5.97 0.36
N ARG A 550 -6.41 -7.13 0.34
CA ARG A 550 -6.77 -7.83 -0.91
C ARG A 550 -7.78 -7.07 -1.77
N TYR A 551 -8.64 -6.27 -1.17
CA TYR A 551 -9.53 -5.38 -1.92
C TYR A 551 -8.72 -4.33 -2.68
N PHE A 552 -7.68 -3.79 -2.06
CA PHE A 552 -6.79 -2.81 -2.68
C PHE A 552 -5.79 -3.43 -3.66
N ALA A 553 -5.38 -4.68 -3.45
CA ALA A 553 -4.51 -5.40 -4.37
C ALA A 553 -5.12 -5.57 -5.77
N LYS A 554 -6.44 -5.68 -5.88
CA LYS A 554 -7.16 -5.72 -7.16
C LYS A 554 -7.10 -4.41 -7.94
N ALA A 555 -6.72 -3.34 -7.30
CA ALA A 555 -6.66 -2.00 -7.90
C ALA A 555 -5.41 -1.74 -8.74
N GLY A 556 -4.50 -2.70 -8.91
CA GLY A 556 -3.41 -2.64 -9.88
C GLY A 556 -2.23 -1.74 -9.55
N GLY A 557 -2.16 -1.18 -8.34
CA GLY A 557 -1.03 -0.33 -7.91
C GLY A 557 -0.22 -0.95 -6.78
N ILE A 558 1.07 -0.61 -6.68
CA ILE A 558 1.85 -0.88 -5.48
C ILE A 558 1.32 0.08 -4.40
N GLN A 559 0.41 -0.39 -3.59
CA GLN A 559 -0.05 0.37 -2.45
C GLN A 559 0.78 -0.01 -1.23
N GLN A 560 1.49 0.97 -0.73
CA GLN A 560 2.30 0.83 0.46
C GLN A 560 1.45 1.24 1.67
N VAL A 561 1.46 0.38 2.68
CA VAL A 561 0.71 0.58 3.91
C VAL A 561 1.66 0.70 5.06
N SER A 562 1.49 1.74 5.83
CA SER A 562 2.21 1.93 7.09
C SER A 562 1.27 2.53 8.11
N GLY A 563 1.56 2.41 9.39
CA GLY A 563 0.81 3.01 10.47
C GLY A 563 0.84 2.18 11.74
N LEU A 564 0.89 2.85 12.86
CA LEU A 564 0.99 2.24 14.20
C LEU A 564 -0.39 1.97 14.80
N PHE A 565 -1.36 2.82 14.48
CA PHE A 565 -2.74 2.71 14.95
C PHE A 565 -3.70 2.54 13.77
N ARG A 566 -4.82 1.91 14.01
CA ARG A 566 -5.98 1.99 13.12
C ARG A 566 -6.67 3.33 13.30
N SER A 567 -7.23 3.87 12.25
CA SER A 567 -8.08 5.06 12.31
C SER A 567 -9.56 4.72 12.23
N VAL A 568 -9.93 3.57 11.68
CA VAL A 568 -11.30 3.10 11.50
C VAL A 568 -11.42 1.60 11.78
N PRO A 569 -12.58 1.10 12.19
CA PRO A 569 -13.72 1.86 12.72
C PRO A 569 -13.44 2.45 14.10
N PHE A 570 -12.43 1.91 14.79
CA PHE A 570 -11.96 2.33 16.10
C PHE A 570 -10.58 2.93 15.99
N LYS A 571 -10.29 3.99 16.73
CA LYS A 571 -8.91 4.47 16.93
C LYS A 571 -8.23 3.59 17.95
N GLU A 572 -7.56 2.55 17.47
CA GLU A 572 -7.01 1.48 18.30
C GLU A 572 -5.57 1.13 17.92
N PRO A 573 -4.76 0.63 18.85
CA PRO A 573 -3.39 0.24 18.54
C PRO A 573 -3.33 -0.98 17.63
N ARG A 574 -2.23 -1.10 16.90
CA ARG A 574 -1.75 -2.32 16.29
C ARG A 574 -0.63 -2.92 17.14
N LEU A 575 -0.34 -4.20 16.98
CA LEU A 575 0.77 -4.83 17.71
C LEU A 575 2.12 -4.12 17.49
N PRO A 576 2.47 -3.64 16.27
CA PRO A 576 3.68 -2.84 16.07
C PRO A 576 3.78 -1.58 16.93
N ALA A 577 2.68 -0.94 17.30
CA ALA A 577 2.71 0.22 18.18
C ALA A 577 3.25 -0.14 19.58
N LEU A 578 2.79 -1.28 20.13
CA LEU A 578 3.28 -1.78 21.40
C LEU A 578 4.74 -2.24 21.31
N ALA A 579 5.11 -2.93 20.24
CA ALA A 579 6.49 -3.36 19.99
C ALA A 579 7.45 -2.16 19.90
N LEU A 580 7.04 -1.10 19.18
CA LEU A 580 7.81 0.14 19.10
C LEU A 580 7.96 0.80 20.47
N ARG A 581 6.86 0.89 21.25
CA ARG A 581 6.90 1.40 22.62
C ARG A 581 7.91 0.64 23.46
N THR A 582 7.87 -0.69 23.43
CA THR A 582 8.78 -1.53 24.20
C THR A 582 10.23 -1.28 23.81
N ALA A 583 10.52 -1.16 22.49
CA ALA A 583 11.86 -0.87 22.01
C ALA A 583 12.35 0.53 22.42
N THR A 584 11.54 1.57 22.23
CA THR A 584 11.93 2.96 22.52
C THR A 584 12.10 3.22 24.01
N ASP A 585 11.35 2.54 24.86
CA ASP A 585 11.50 2.63 26.33
C ASP A 585 12.85 2.10 26.85
N ARG A 586 13.60 1.40 26.01
CA ARG A 586 14.97 0.93 26.37
C ARG A 586 15.99 2.05 26.34
N PHE A 587 15.69 3.20 25.77
CA PHE A 587 16.65 4.27 25.50
C PHE A 587 16.28 5.58 26.21
N ALA A 588 17.33 6.35 26.56
CA ALA A 588 17.26 7.73 26.99
C ALA A 588 18.57 8.43 26.60
N GLY A 589 18.53 9.72 26.28
CA GLY A 589 19.67 10.47 25.81
C GLY A 589 20.18 9.97 24.45
N LYS A 590 21.46 10.14 24.20
CA LYS A 590 22.11 9.61 22.99
C LYS A 590 22.18 8.09 23.03
N VAL A 591 21.87 7.46 21.91
CA VAL A 591 22.10 6.03 21.73
C VAL A 591 23.41 5.81 21.00
N LYS A 592 24.29 4.99 21.60
CA LYS A 592 25.58 4.63 21.03
C LYS A 592 25.55 3.16 20.62
N PRO A 593 25.78 2.82 19.34
CA PRO A 593 25.95 1.43 18.93
C PRO A 593 27.25 0.87 19.54
N LEU A 594 27.18 -0.35 20.06
CA LEU A 594 28.34 -1.09 20.57
C LEU A 594 28.76 -2.17 19.56
N GLY A 595 27.89 -2.54 18.65
CA GLY A 595 28.11 -3.51 17.57
C GLY A 595 27.00 -4.54 17.48
N ALA A 596 27.08 -5.34 16.43
CA ALA A 596 26.17 -6.44 16.19
C ALA A 596 26.95 -7.71 15.82
N CYS A 597 26.42 -8.87 16.19
CA CYS A 597 27.03 -10.17 15.90
C CYS A 597 25.99 -11.25 15.66
N TYR A 598 26.44 -12.34 15.06
CA TYR A 598 25.68 -13.57 14.96
C TYR A 598 26.40 -14.73 15.62
N PHE A 599 25.65 -15.71 16.08
CA PHE A 599 26.12 -16.87 16.83
C PHE A 599 25.95 -18.14 15.97
N GLY A 600 26.88 -19.09 16.17
CA GLY A 600 26.82 -20.39 15.52
C GLY A 600 26.74 -20.30 13.99
N ASP A 601 25.64 -20.81 13.42
CA ASP A 601 25.33 -20.84 11.98
C ASP A 601 24.83 -19.51 11.41
N GLY A 602 24.67 -18.49 12.28
CA GLY A 602 24.21 -17.17 11.89
C GLY A 602 22.71 -16.96 11.99
N ILE A 603 21.95 -17.94 12.43
CA ILE A 603 20.50 -17.83 12.63
C ILE A 603 20.20 -16.98 13.86
N GLN A 604 20.92 -17.16 14.96
CA GLN A 604 20.77 -16.35 16.18
C GLN A 604 21.68 -15.13 16.13
N GLN A 605 21.10 -13.96 16.38
CA GLN A 605 21.78 -12.69 16.15
C GLN A 605 21.50 -11.73 17.30
N ALA A 606 22.42 -10.80 17.54
CA ALA A 606 22.25 -9.76 18.55
C ALA A 606 22.89 -8.44 18.12
N ALA A 607 22.25 -7.33 18.54
CA ALA A 607 22.80 -5.98 18.40
C ALA A 607 22.79 -5.28 19.76
N PHE A 608 23.91 -4.64 20.11
CA PHE A 608 24.16 -4.06 21.40
C PHE A 608 24.20 -2.53 21.33
N PHE A 609 23.53 -1.89 22.26
CA PHE A 609 23.43 -0.44 22.34
C PHE A 609 23.66 0.04 23.77
N LYS A 610 24.22 1.24 23.91
CA LYS A 610 24.36 1.95 25.17
C LYS A 610 23.59 3.27 25.12
N SER A 611 22.90 3.58 26.20
CA SER A 611 22.22 4.85 26.44
C SER A 611 22.32 5.25 27.91
N ASP A 612 21.71 6.36 28.30
CA ASP A 612 21.64 6.77 29.70
C ASP A 612 20.85 5.77 30.59
N ARG A 613 20.12 4.82 29.98
CA ARG A 613 19.47 3.71 30.68
C ARG A 613 20.34 2.48 30.87
N GLY A 614 21.60 2.52 30.47
CA GLY A 614 22.49 1.38 30.49
C GLY A 614 22.62 0.67 29.14
N ASN A 615 23.12 -0.55 29.19
CA ASN A 615 23.27 -1.37 28.00
C ASN A 615 22.00 -2.18 27.71
N VAL A 616 21.65 -2.32 26.45
CA VAL A 616 20.60 -3.22 26.00
C VAL A 616 21.07 -4.00 24.78
N ALA A 617 20.77 -5.29 24.73
CA ALA A 617 20.93 -6.05 23.50
C ALA A 617 19.53 -6.40 22.91
N PHE A 618 19.41 -6.23 21.61
CA PHE A 618 18.31 -6.80 20.84
C PHE A 618 18.76 -8.18 20.39
N PHE A 619 18.04 -9.21 20.77
CA PHE A 619 18.32 -10.60 20.43
C PHE A 619 17.18 -11.19 19.61
N TRP A 620 17.50 -11.90 18.56
CA TRP A 620 16.51 -12.56 17.71
C TRP A 620 17.05 -13.81 17.03
N SER A 621 16.12 -14.63 16.55
CA SER A 621 16.41 -15.68 15.58
C SER A 621 15.92 -15.26 14.20
N GLN A 622 16.79 -15.32 13.21
CA GLN A 622 16.50 -14.90 11.84
C GLN A 622 15.55 -15.84 11.14
N ASP A 623 15.57 -17.11 11.47
CA ASP A 623 14.77 -18.18 10.88
C ASP A 623 14.28 -19.16 11.94
N GLY A 624 13.40 -20.07 11.56
CA GLY A 624 12.83 -21.10 12.42
C GLY A 624 11.35 -20.89 12.74
N LYS A 625 10.73 -21.91 13.30
CA LYS A 625 9.35 -21.90 13.82
C LYS A 625 9.32 -22.47 15.23
N GLY A 626 8.45 -21.92 16.06
CA GLY A 626 8.25 -22.41 17.42
C GLY A 626 9.36 -22.02 18.39
N LYS A 627 9.62 -22.89 19.35
CA LYS A 627 10.55 -22.64 20.47
C LYS A 627 11.99 -22.69 19.99
N LEU A 628 12.82 -21.74 20.50
CA LEU A 628 14.25 -21.69 20.18
C LEU A 628 15.06 -22.70 20.96
N THR A 629 16.01 -23.36 20.29
CA THR A 629 17.16 -24.00 20.92
C THR A 629 18.32 -23.01 20.89
N LEU A 630 18.79 -22.57 22.04
CA LEU A 630 19.82 -21.55 22.13
C LEU A 630 21.21 -22.15 21.85
N THR A 631 22.05 -21.40 21.12
CA THR A 631 23.49 -21.66 21.08
C THR A 631 24.13 -21.35 22.46
N SER A 632 25.33 -21.83 22.72
CA SER A 632 26.07 -21.55 23.97
C SER A 632 26.29 -20.07 24.22
N GLU A 633 26.56 -19.32 23.13
CA GLU A 633 26.80 -17.89 23.17
C GLU A 633 25.51 -17.10 23.45
N ALA A 634 24.42 -17.50 22.81
CA ALA A 634 23.10 -16.90 23.07
C ALA A 634 22.64 -17.21 24.51
N ALA A 635 22.86 -18.42 25.00
CA ALA A 635 22.59 -18.76 26.39
C ALA A 635 23.42 -17.91 27.36
N ALA A 636 24.71 -17.66 27.07
CA ALA A 636 25.55 -16.77 27.85
C ALA A 636 25.04 -15.33 27.87
N LEU A 637 24.54 -14.81 26.74
CA LEU A 637 23.92 -13.48 26.65
C LEU A 637 22.73 -13.34 27.60
N LEU A 638 21.90 -14.38 27.68
CA LEU A 638 20.62 -14.35 28.40
C LEU A 638 20.75 -14.70 29.88
N LYS A 639 21.85 -15.35 30.29
CA LYS A 639 22.06 -15.87 31.65
C LYS A 639 21.99 -14.76 32.70
N GLY A 640 21.07 -14.90 33.64
CA GLY A 640 20.90 -13.96 34.76
C GLY A 640 20.40 -12.57 34.38
N ARG A 641 19.97 -12.37 33.15
CA ARG A 641 19.46 -11.08 32.66
C ARG A 641 17.95 -11.02 32.62
N THR A 642 17.40 -9.82 32.75
CA THR A 642 15.98 -9.59 32.45
C THR A 642 15.79 -9.56 30.94
N VAL A 643 14.98 -10.48 30.43
CA VAL A 643 14.63 -10.57 29.03
C VAL A 643 13.15 -10.17 28.85
N LEU A 644 12.91 -9.22 27.96
CA LEU A 644 11.56 -8.79 27.61
C LEU A 644 11.24 -9.20 26.18
N ASP A 645 10.00 -9.61 25.93
CA ASP A 645 9.48 -9.71 24.56
C ASP A 645 9.07 -8.35 24.01
N TRP A 646 8.65 -8.30 22.77
CA TRP A 646 8.23 -7.04 22.14
C TRP A 646 6.91 -6.46 22.68
N GLU A 647 6.17 -7.19 23.52
CA GLU A 647 5.02 -6.68 24.26
C GLU A 647 5.38 -6.13 25.64
N GLY A 648 6.66 -6.20 26.03
CA GLY A 648 7.17 -5.75 27.33
C GLY A 648 7.03 -6.77 28.44
N ARG A 649 6.62 -7.99 28.15
CA ARG A 649 6.50 -9.07 29.15
C ARG A 649 7.86 -9.67 29.45
N LYS A 650 8.13 -9.95 30.73
CA LYS A 650 9.31 -10.73 31.13
C LYS A 650 9.14 -12.17 30.63
N VAL A 651 10.13 -12.67 29.95
CA VAL A 651 10.14 -14.03 29.39
C VAL A 651 11.37 -14.81 29.87
N SER A 652 11.17 -16.07 30.11
CA SER A 652 12.27 -16.96 30.49
C SER A 652 13.02 -17.44 29.24
N PRO A 653 14.38 -17.56 29.27
CA PRO A 653 15.17 -17.95 28.13
C PRO A 653 14.75 -19.28 27.49
N GLU A 654 14.24 -20.20 28.28
CA GLU A 654 13.74 -21.48 27.79
C GLU A 654 12.41 -21.40 27.01
N ASN A 655 11.74 -20.23 26.99
CA ASN A 655 10.45 -20.02 26.34
C ASN A 655 10.53 -19.06 25.13
N LEU A 656 11.71 -18.77 24.66
CA LEU A 656 11.87 -17.90 23.49
C LEU A 656 11.41 -18.60 22.23
N LEU A 657 10.79 -17.81 21.35
CA LEU A 657 10.27 -18.25 20.07
C LEU A 657 11.12 -17.70 18.93
N ALA A 658 11.22 -18.47 17.87
CA ALA A 658 11.87 -18.03 16.63
C ALA A 658 11.12 -16.83 16.00
N ARG A 659 11.83 -16.00 15.24
CA ARG A 659 11.32 -14.81 14.56
C ARG A 659 10.58 -13.82 15.48
N ARG A 660 11.05 -13.71 16.73
CA ARG A 660 10.70 -12.65 17.67
C ARG A 660 11.97 -11.92 18.09
N VAL A 661 11.85 -10.62 18.33
CA VAL A 661 12.94 -9.82 18.90
C VAL A 661 12.73 -9.70 20.40
N TYR A 662 13.77 -9.92 21.15
CA TYR A 662 13.82 -9.84 22.61
C TYR A 662 14.79 -8.76 23.04
N PHE A 663 14.48 -8.08 24.13
CA PHE A 663 15.30 -7.02 24.71
C PHE A 663 15.96 -7.56 25.97
N VAL A 664 17.27 -7.69 25.94
CA VAL A 664 18.10 -8.16 27.06
C VAL A 664 18.63 -6.93 27.79
N LEU A 665 18.15 -6.70 29.01
CA LEU A 665 18.54 -5.54 29.82
C LEU A 665 19.89 -5.79 30.49
N ASP A 666 20.66 -4.72 30.66
CA ASP A 666 22.01 -4.75 31.23
C ASP A 666 22.93 -5.78 30.55
N ALA A 667 22.76 -5.93 29.24
CA ALA A 667 23.51 -6.86 28.44
C ALA A 667 25.03 -6.57 28.50
N ASP A 668 25.83 -7.60 28.70
CA ASP A 668 27.28 -7.47 28.71
C ASP A 668 27.84 -7.38 27.28
N PRO A 669 28.44 -6.24 26.88
CA PRO A 669 29.02 -6.10 25.54
C PRO A 669 30.20 -7.06 25.25
N ALA A 670 30.80 -7.68 26.28
CA ALA A 670 31.87 -8.66 26.08
C ALA A 670 31.41 -9.88 25.28
N ILE A 671 30.08 -10.16 25.27
CA ILE A 671 29.46 -11.23 24.47
C ILE A 671 29.68 -11.03 22.97
N LEU A 672 29.86 -9.79 22.49
CA LEU A 672 30.19 -9.51 21.09
C LEU A 672 31.45 -10.26 20.62
N LYS A 673 32.40 -10.55 21.54
CA LYS A 673 33.61 -11.28 21.22
C LYS A 673 33.42 -12.79 21.03
N LEU A 674 32.27 -13.30 21.48
CA LEU A 674 31.88 -14.70 21.30
C LEU A 674 31.22 -14.94 19.95
N GLY A 675 30.61 -13.90 19.40
CA GLY A 675 29.93 -13.94 18.10
C GLY A 675 30.81 -13.48 16.95
N LYS A 676 30.38 -13.79 15.72
CA LYS A 676 31.00 -13.22 14.52
C LYS A 676 30.43 -11.84 14.23
N PRO A 677 31.24 -10.80 13.94
CA PRO A 677 30.75 -9.45 13.73
C PRO A 677 29.83 -9.35 12.52
N MET A 678 28.81 -8.52 12.64
CA MET A 678 27.82 -8.25 11.62
C MET A 678 27.76 -6.76 11.31
N LYS A 679 27.96 -6.38 10.06
CA LYS A 679 27.90 -4.97 9.61
C LYS A 679 26.46 -4.50 9.44
N GLU A 680 25.60 -5.33 8.88
CA GLU A 680 24.22 -5.01 8.57
C GLU A 680 23.25 -5.94 9.30
N ILE A 681 22.20 -5.35 9.86
CA ILE A 681 21.05 -6.05 10.43
C ILE A 681 19.96 -6.02 9.37
N SER A 682 19.49 -7.19 8.92
CA SER A 682 18.44 -7.30 7.92
C SER A 682 17.23 -8.05 8.48
N PRO A 683 16.01 -7.58 8.23
CA PRO A 683 14.81 -8.32 8.60
C PRO A 683 14.54 -9.54 7.69
N LYS A 684 15.30 -9.68 6.62
CA LYS A 684 15.18 -10.80 5.69
C LYS A 684 15.97 -11.98 6.20
N PRO A 685 15.55 -13.23 5.90
CA PRO A 685 16.35 -14.40 6.19
C PRO A 685 17.75 -14.22 5.59
N ARG A 686 18.78 -14.54 6.37
CA ARG A 686 20.12 -14.64 5.83
C ARG A 686 20.09 -15.78 4.82
N LEU A 687 20.47 -15.49 3.58
CA LEU A 687 20.69 -16.54 2.63
C LEU A 687 21.80 -17.41 3.22
N PRO A 688 21.61 -18.74 3.35
CA PRO A 688 22.71 -19.60 3.74
C PRO A 688 23.90 -19.26 2.83
N GLU A 689 25.09 -19.06 3.40
CA GLU A 689 26.31 -19.04 2.61
C GLU A 689 26.27 -20.34 1.84
N LEU A 690 26.01 -20.24 0.53
CA LEU A 690 25.92 -21.40 -0.33
C LEU A 690 27.32 -22.01 -0.39
N GLU A 691 27.60 -22.91 0.56
CA GLU A 691 28.67 -23.84 0.40
C GLU A 691 28.41 -24.52 -0.93
N LYS A 692 29.27 -24.17 -1.91
CA LYS A 692 29.45 -24.80 -3.22
C LYS A 692 28.25 -25.63 -3.67
N PHE A 693 27.34 -25.01 -4.40
CA PHE A 693 26.31 -25.72 -5.15
C PHE A 693 27.07 -26.71 -6.06
N VAL A 694 26.99 -27.99 -5.77
CA VAL A 694 27.54 -29.02 -6.64
C VAL A 694 26.69 -28.99 -7.91
N SER A 695 27.22 -28.43 -8.99
CA SER A 695 26.60 -28.39 -10.30
C SER A 695 26.28 -29.81 -10.77
N GLY A 696 25.03 -30.22 -10.64
CA GLY A 696 24.54 -31.37 -11.40
C GLY A 696 24.59 -30.96 -12.87
N LYS A 697 25.24 -31.77 -13.71
CA LYS A 697 25.30 -31.52 -15.15
C LYS A 697 23.88 -31.40 -15.71
N TYR A 698 23.58 -30.28 -16.32
CA TYR A 698 22.35 -30.06 -17.08
C TYR A 698 22.50 -30.71 -18.46
N ALA A 699 21.51 -31.48 -18.88
CA ALA A 699 21.36 -31.81 -20.29
C ALA A 699 20.90 -30.53 -21.01
N PRO A 700 21.66 -30.00 -21.98
CA PRO A 700 21.20 -28.85 -22.73
C PRO A 700 19.90 -29.20 -23.46
N LEU A 701 18.97 -28.25 -23.55
CA LEU A 701 17.82 -28.36 -24.45
C LEU A 701 18.35 -28.67 -25.84
N ALA A 702 18.09 -29.87 -26.34
CA ALA A 702 18.49 -30.26 -27.68
C ALA A 702 17.65 -29.45 -28.67
N ASN A 703 18.31 -28.65 -29.52
CA ASN A 703 17.67 -27.78 -30.53
C ASN A 703 16.67 -26.79 -29.94
N PRO A 704 17.10 -25.75 -29.20
CA PRO A 704 16.20 -24.79 -28.61
C PRO A 704 15.51 -23.94 -29.69
N GLU A 705 14.19 -23.86 -29.61
CA GLU A 705 13.44 -22.87 -30.37
C GLU A 705 13.50 -21.54 -29.63
N TRP A 706 14.26 -20.58 -30.16
CA TRP A 706 14.52 -19.32 -29.54
C TRP A 706 13.37 -18.32 -29.67
N ASN A 707 12.99 -17.71 -28.55
CA ASN A 707 12.10 -16.57 -28.47
C ASN A 707 12.94 -15.32 -28.20
N GLU A 708 12.84 -14.30 -29.04
CA GLU A 708 13.53 -13.02 -28.84
C GLU A 708 12.82 -12.19 -27.78
N VAL A 709 13.58 -11.57 -26.87
CA VAL A 709 13.05 -10.66 -25.84
C VAL A 709 13.21 -9.23 -26.36
N LYS A 710 12.17 -8.66 -26.92
CA LYS A 710 12.25 -7.44 -27.73
C LYS A 710 11.87 -6.16 -27.00
N THR A 711 10.98 -6.21 -26.02
CA THR A 711 10.44 -5.01 -25.38
C THR A 711 11.41 -4.46 -24.34
N TYR A 712 11.98 -3.28 -24.59
CA TYR A 712 12.81 -2.59 -23.60
C TYR A 712 11.98 -1.55 -22.85
N VAL A 713 12.13 -1.53 -21.52
CA VAL A 713 11.55 -0.55 -20.63
C VAL A 713 12.66 0.14 -19.85
N SER A 714 12.74 1.45 -19.96
CA SER A 714 13.71 2.26 -19.23
C SER A 714 13.25 2.53 -17.81
N ALA A 715 14.12 2.35 -16.82
CA ALA A 715 13.87 2.71 -15.43
C ALA A 715 14.21 4.19 -15.12
N ASN A 716 15.05 4.82 -15.93
CA ASN A 716 15.62 6.13 -15.66
C ASN A 716 15.56 7.08 -16.88
N GLY A 717 14.77 6.73 -17.92
CA GLY A 717 14.66 7.51 -19.16
C GLY A 717 15.81 7.34 -20.15
N LYS A 718 16.86 6.56 -19.82
CA LYS A 718 17.96 6.28 -20.74
C LYS A 718 17.53 5.34 -21.87
N PRO A 719 18.09 5.48 -23.07
CA PRO A 719 17.88 4.54 -24.16
C PRO A 719 18.47 3.15 -23.79
N LYS A 720 18.01 2.13 -24.49
CA LYS A 720 18.59 0.78 -24.39
C LYS A 720 20.10 0.84 -24.72
N ALA A 721 20.92 0.21 -23.89
CA ALA A 721 22.35 0.11 -24.14
C ALA A 721 22.63 -0.62 -25.49
N GLU A 722 23.63 -0.14 -26.19
CA GLU A 722 24.03 -0.77 -27.47
C GLU A 722 24.47 -2.20 -27.24
N GLY A 723 23.98 -3.13 -28.06
CA GLY A 723 24.28 -4.56 -27.92
C GLY A 723 23.51 -5.31 -26.82
N PHE A 724 22.79 -4.61 -25.92
CA PHE A 724 21.95 -5.28 -24.94
C PHE A 724 20.77 -6.00 -25.62
N SER A 725 20.75 -7.34 -25.53
CA SER A 725 19.72 -8.18 -26.13
C SER A 725 19.57 -9.48 -25.35
N ALA A 726 18.40 -10.11 -25.46
CA ALA A 726 18.15 -11.39 -24.83
C ALA A 726 17.26 -12.28 -25.69
N ARG A 727 17.46 -13.59 -25.57
CA ARG A 727 16.61 -14.63 -26.15
C ARG A 727 16.48 -15.78 -25.17
N PHE A 728 15.39 -16.53 -25.25
CA PHE A 728 15.20 -17.70 -24.41
C PHE A 728 14.49 -18.84 -25.15
N ALA A 729 14.65 -20.04 -24.64
CA ALA A 729 13.86 -21.19 -24.99
C ALA A 729 13.45 -21.95 -23.74
N ALA A 730 12.27 -22.56 -23.77
CA ALA A 730 11.72 -23.27 -22.63
C ALA A 730 11.08 -24.59 -23.06
N ASP A 731 11.15 -25.60 -22.19
CA ASP A 731 10.50 -26.89 -22.36
C ASP A 731 9.80 -27.30 -21.04
N LEU A 732 8.51 -27.55 -21.15
CA LEU A 732 7.70 -28.06 -20.04
C LEU A 732 7.57 -29.56 -20.19
N ASN A 733 8.32 -30.32 -19.39
CA ASN A 733 8.43 -31.77 -19.49
C ASN A 733 7.92 -32.48 -18.22
N ALA A 734 8.07 -33.79 -18.16
CA ALA A 734 7.59 -34.60 -17.04
C ALA A 734 8.27 -34.23 -15.69
N ASN A 735 9.46 -33.66 -15.71
CA ASN A 735 10.26 -33.35 -14.51
C ASN A 735 10.06 -31.90 -14.03
N GLY A 736 9.46 -31.03 -14.85
CA GLY A 736 9.27 -29.62 -14.56
C GLY A 736 9.42 -28.71 -15.76
N LEU A 737 9.87 -27.47 -15.53
CA LEU A 737 10.16 -26.48 -16.54
C LEU A 737 11.67 -26.34 -16.72
N ASP A 738 12.18 -26.62 -17.91
CA ASP A 738 13.53 -26.32 -18.33
C ASP A 738 13.55 -25.02 -19.14
N LEU A 739 14.44 -24.10 -18.80
CA LEU A 739 14.58 -22.79 -19.43
C LEU A 739 16.06 -22.54 -19.74
N VAL A 740 16.36 -22.10 -20.93
CA VAL A 740 17.64 -21.52 -21.28
C VAL A 740 17.46 -20.09 -21.75
N ALA A 741 18.23 -19.15 -21.19
CA ALA A 741 18.22 -17.75 -21.63
C ALA A 741 19.66 -17.32 -21.95
N GLU A 742 19.83 -16.59 -23.05
CA GLU A 742 21.10 -15.99 -23.46
C GLU A 742 20.92 -14.48 -23.46
N VAL A 743 21.75 -13.80 -22.68
CA VAL A 743 21.73 -12.35 -22.52
C VAL A 743 23.05 -11.78 -23.00
N LYS A 744 23.03 -10.97 -24.02
CA LYS A 744 24.17 -10.17 -24.47
C LYS A 744 24.15 -8.83 -23.76
N ASP A 745 25.23 -8.53 -23.08
CA ASP A 745 25.43 -7.34 -22.32
C ASP A 745 26.93 -7.04 -22.18
N ALA A 746 27.36 -5.83 -22.51
CA ALA A 746 28.77 -5.45 -22.45
C ALA A 746 29.25 -5.28 -20.99
N ALA A 747 28.42 -4.71 -20.13
CA ALA A 747 28.66 -4.58 -18.71
C ALA A 747 27.81 -5.60 -17.94
N HIS A 748 28.41 -6.39 -17.06
CA HIS A 748 27.67 -7.39 -16.29
C HIS A 748 27.94 -7.20 -14.80
N ARG A 749 26.90 -6.77 -14.09
CA ARG A 749 26.95 -6.50 -12.65
C ARG A 749 25.87 -7.28 -11.91
N PRO A 750 26.11 -8.58 -11.69
CA PRO A 750 25.13 -9.47 -11.06
C PRO A 750 25.05 -9.31 -9.54
N ASP A 751 25.90 -8.45 -8.98
CA ASP A 751 25.94 -8.23 -7.54
C ASP A 751 24.81 -7.36 -7.05
N CYS A 752 24.02 -7.92 -6.17
CA CYS A 752 22.96 -7.21 -5.45
C CYS A 752 22.94 -7.66 -4.01
N LYS A 753 22.30 -6.88 -3.16
CA LYS A 753 22.09 -7.26 -1.77
C LYS A 753 20.84 -8.13 -1.66
N GLU A 754 21.00 -9.33 -1.09
CA GLU A 754 19.90 -10.25 -0.76
C GLU A 754 18.96 -10.58 -1.92
N LEU A 755 17.63 -10.46 -1.69
CA LEU A 755 16.56 -10.73 -2.65
C LEU A 755 16.26 -9.56 -3.62
N MET A 756 17.10 -8.51 -3.63
CA MET A 756 16.94 -7.35 -4.53
C MET A 756 17.50 -7.63 -5.94
N LEU A 757 17.34 -8.85 -6.42
CA LEU A 757 17.87 -9.31 -7.71
C LEU A 757 17.46 -8.43 -8.90
N TRP A 758 16.34 -7.74 -8.80
CA TRP A 758 15.86 -6.80 -9.82
C TRP A 758 16.71 -5.51 -9.92
N GLU A 759 17.60 -5.24 -8.97
CA GLU A 759 18.56 -4.12 -9.02
C GLU A 759 19.87 -4.47 -9.73
N ALA A 760 20.11 -5.74 -10.02
CA ALA A 760 21.34 -6.27 -10.65
C ALA A 760 21.04 -6.81 -12.05
N ASP A 761 22.11 -7.14 -12.80
CA ASP A 761 21.95 -7.96 -13.99
C ASP A 761 21.46 -9.34 -13.59
N SER A 762 20.23 -9.59 -13.84
CA SER A 762 19.54 -10.78 -13.37
C SER A 762 18.41 -11.19 -14.30
N LEU A 763 17.93 -12.40 -14.11
CA LEU A 763 16.81 -12.95 -14.85
C LEU A 763 15.64 -13.21 -13.91
N GLN A 764 14.46 -12.74 -14.29
CA GLN A 764 13.19 -13.04 -13.64
C GLN A 764 12.23 -13.66 -14.64
N PHE A 765 11.41 -14.57 -14.17
CA PHE A 765 10.32 -15.12 -14.98
C PHE A 765 9.12 -15.44 -14.10
N SER A 766 7.95 -15.48 -14.72
CA SER A 766 6.69 -15.69 -14.02
C SER A 766 5.78 -16.63 -14.77
N ILE A 767 5.01 -17.40 -14.03
CA ILE A 767 3.96 -18.26 -14.55
C ILE A 767 2.62 -17.91 -13.90
N ASP A 768 1.55 -17.90 -14.68
CA ASP A 768 0.19 -17.87 -14.19
C ASP A 768 -0.25 -19.31 -13.92
N SER A 769 -0.18 -19.73 -12.66
CA SER A 769 -0.33 -21.14 -12.28
C SER A 769 -1.72 -21.72 -12.56
N VAL A 770 -2.73 -20.88 -12.69
CA VAL A 770 -4.13 -21.30 -12.94
C VAL A 770 -4.61 -20.92 -14.34
N GLY A 771 -3.89 -20.03 -15.03
CA GLY A 771 -4.20 -19.60 -16.40
C GLY A 771 -5.42 -18.69 -16.53
N LYS A 772 -5.79 -17.97 -15.46
CA LYS A 772 -6.95 -17.06 -15.42
C LYS A 772 -6.63 -15.60 -15.70
N GLY A 773 -5.35 -15.24 -15.78
CA GLY A 773 -4.92 -13.86 -15.90
C GLY A 773 -5.01 -13.05 -14.60
N ASP A 774 -5.24 -13.70 -13.47
CA ASP A 774 -5.24 -13.07 -12.15
C ASP A 774 -3.84 -13.08 -11.56
N PHE A 775 -3.31 -11.92 -11.23
CA PHE A 775 -1.97 -11.82 -10.66
C PHE A 775 -1.85 -12.45 -9.26
N SER A 776 -2.97 -12.72 -8.57
CA SER A 776 -2.96 -13.48 -7.30
C SER A 776 -2.45 -14.91 -7.47
N ASP A 777 -2.65 -15.50 -8.64
CA ASP A 777 -2.28 -16.89 -8.97
C ASP A 777 -0.88 -17.03 -9.59
N VAL A 778 -0.14 -15.91 -9.70
CA VAL A 778 1.19 -15.89 -10.32
C VAL A 778 2.26 -16.40 -9.37
N ILE A 779 3.15 -17.25 -9.88
CA ILE A 779 4.45 -17.54 -9.28
C ILE A 779 5.50 -16.73 -10.04
N GLU A 780 6.25 -15.91 -9.31
CA GLU A 780 7.37 -15.12 -9.87
C GLU A 780 8.68 -15.64 -9.32
N TYR A 781 9.59 -16.00 -10.23
CA TYR A 781 10.91 -16.52 -9.91
C TYR A 781 11.99 -15.47 -10.22
N ALA A 782 13.03 -15.45 -9.40
CA ALA A 782 14.20 -14.63 -9.63
C ALA A 782 15.46 -15.49 -9.48
N VAL A 783 16.44 -15.28 -10.38
CA VAL A 783 17.68 -16.06 -10.48
C VAL A 783 18.85 -15.17 -10.08
N GLY A 784 19.54 -15.54 -8.99
CA GLY A 784 20.71 -14.84 -8.50
C GLY A 784 22.00 -15.30 -9.16
N LYS A 785 23.08 -14.53 -9.00
CA LYS A 785 24.40 -14.74 -9.65
C LYS A 785 25.00 -16.12 -9.45
N ASN A 786 24.69 -16.79 -8.35
CA ASN A 786 25.23 -18.11 -8.00
C ASN A 786 24.32 -19.26 -8.41
N GLY A 787 23.38 -19.03 -9.31
CA GLY A 787 22.41 -20.04 -9.74
C GLY A 787 21.33 -20.35 -8.72
N VAL A 788 21.19 -19.54 -7.67
CA VAL A 788 20.13 -19.68 -6.70
C VAL A 788 18.84 -19.13 -7.26
N ILE A 789 17.78 -19.92 -7.21
CA ILE A 789 16.45 -19.52 -7.65
C ILE A 789 15.58 -19.31 -6.42
N PHE A 790 14.79 -18.23 -6.44
CA PHE A 790 13.79 -17.91 -5.42
C PHE A 790 12.43 -17.73 -6.05
N LYS A 791 11.39 -18.05 -5.31
CA LYS A 791 10.07 -17.49 -5.59
C LYS A 791 10.00 -16.09 -5.00
N ALA A 792 10.11 -15.07 -5.82
CA ALA A 792 9.87 -13.69 -5.41
C ALA A 792 8.40 -13.48 -5.03
N LYS A 793 7.49 -14.29 -5.62
CA LYS A 793 6.06 -14.34 -5.35
C LYS A 793 5.54 -15.76 -5.52
N ALA A 794 4.58 -16.15 -4.69
CA ALA A 794 3.80 -17.37 -4.85
C ALA A 794 2.33 -17.13 -4.46
N PRO A 795 1.37 -17.87 -5.02
CA PRO A 795 -0.02 -17.81 -4.60
C PRO A 795 -0.21 -18.36 -3.19
N VAL A 796 -1.29 -17.97 -2.54
CA VAL A 796 -1.70 -18.57 -1.27
C VAL A 796 -2.27 -19.95 -1.55
N LEU A 797 -1.66 -20.96 -0.96
CA LEU A 797 -2.04 -22.35 -1.12
C LEU A 797 -3.04 -22.77 -0.04
N ASN A 798 -4.11 -23.44 -0.48
CA ASN A 798 -5.06 -24.10 0.39
C ASN A 798 -5.06 -25.59 0.03
N GLY A 799 -4.81 -26.46 1.01
CA GLY A 799 -4.79 -27.91 0.81
C GLY A 799 -3.40 -28.52 0.96
N ASP A 800 -3.23 -29.73 0.44
CA ASP A 800 -1.99 -30.49 0.54
C ASP A 800 -0.89 -29.87 -0.33
N ILE A 801 0.22 -29.51 0.29
CA ILE A 801 1.37 -28.92 -0.38
C ILE A 801 2.37 -30.03 -0.69
N PRO A 802 2.91 -30.11 -1.93
CA PRO A 802 3.93 -31.09 -2.28
C PRO A 802 5.15 -31.00 -1.36
N ALA A 803 5.74 -32.15 -1.00
CA ALA A 803 6.87 -32.21 -0.06
C ALA A 803 8.13 -31.46 -0.58
N ASP A 804 8.25 -31.31 -1.90
CA ASP A 804 9.33 -30.61 -2.58
C ASP A 804 8.99 -29.14 -2.92
N TYR A 805 7.87 -28.63 -2.45
CA TYR A 805 7.50 -27.23 -2.58
C TYR A 805 8.40 -26.36 -1.70
N SER A 806 8.86 -25.24 -2.26
CA SER A 806 9.60 -24.22 -1.54
C SER A 806 8.76 -22.95 -1.38
N GLU A 807 8.73 -22.41 -0.20
CA GLU A 807 7.98 -21.15 0.10
C GLU A 807 8.62 -19.95 -0.62
N ALA A 808 7.87 -18.88 -0.77
CA ALA A 808 8.39 -17.61 -1.31
C ALA A 808 9.46 -17.02 -0.36
N GLY A 809 10.49 -16.42 -0.94
CA GLY A 809 11.56 -15.75 -0.20
C GLY A 809 12.69 -16.68 0.29
N VAL A 810 12.59 -17.99 0.03
CA VAL A 810 13.66 -18.94 0.33
C VAL A 810 14.21 -19.57 -0.94
N PRO A 811 15.49 -19.99 -0.95
CA PRO A 811 16.07 -20.73 -2.08
C PRO A 811 15.28 -22.01 -2.39
N LEU A 812 15.05 -22.26 -3.68
CA LEU A 812 14.36 -23.47 -4.11
C LEU A 812 15.23 -24.72 -3.83
N LYS A 813 14.66 -25.74 -3.21
CA LYS A 813 15.39 -26.90 -2.75
C LYS A 813 15.79 -27.87 -3.86
N LYS A 814 14.94 -28.04 -4.87
CA LYS A 814 15.13 -29.00 -5.97
C LYS A 814 15.24 -28.35 -7.33
N SER A 815 14.91 -27.08 -7.44
CA SER A 815 15.11 -26.27 -8.63
C SER A 815 16.54 -25.70 -8.63
N ARG A 816 17.14 -25.55 -9.82
CA ARG A 816 18.54 -25.13 -9.95
C ARG A 816 18.76 -24.29 -11.20
N ALA A 817 19.75 -23.42 -11.16
CA ALA A 817 20.24 -22.71 -12.32
C ALA A 817 21.76 -22.85 -12.43
N GLU A 818 22.25 -23.00 -13.63
CA GLU A 818 23.65 -22.87 -14.00
C GLU A 818 23.83 -21.58 -14.78
N ILE A 819 24.79 -20.75 -14.39
CA ILE A 819 25.09 -19.48 -15.06
C ILE A 819 26.51 -19.55 -15.59
N SER A 820 26.66 -19.26 -16.87
CA SER A 820 27.99 -19.15 -17.50
C SER A 820 28.08 -17.85 -18.29
N ARG A 821 29.27 -17.24 -18.31
CA ARG A 821 29.51 -16.04 -19.11
C ARG A 821 30.72 -16.24 -19.99
N LYS A 822 30.56 -15.93 -21.27
CA LYS A 822 31.62 -15.96 -22.28
C LYS A 822 31.34 -14.92 -23.35
N ASP A 823 32.38 -14.23 -23.81
CA ASP A 823 32.34 -13.31 -24.95
C ASP A 823 31.21 -12.25 -24.86
N GLY A 824 31.01 -11.65 -23.68
CA GLY A 824 29.98 -10.64 -23.47
C GLY A 824 28.53 -11.18 -23.36
N ALA A 825 28.35 -12.50 -23.40
CA ALA A 825 27.06 -13.14 -23.24
C ALA A 825 26.98 -13.94 -21.93
N THR A 826 25.87 -13.79 -21.21
CA THR A 826 25.53 -14.59 -20.04
C THR A 826 24.46 -15.60 -20.42
N VAL A 827 24.70 -16.87 -20.12
CA VAL A 827 23.78 -17.98 -20.39
C VAL A 827 23.27 -18.53 -19.06
N TYR A 828 21.97 -18.50 -18.91
CA TYR A 828 21.21 -19.06 -17.77
C TYR A 828 20.61 -20.40 -18.23
N ARG A 829 20.92 -21.50 -17.54
CA ARG A 829 20.26 -22.81 -17.71
C ARG A 829 19.53 -23.13 -16.42
N ILE A 830 18.21 -23.22 -16.48
CA ILE A 830 17.35 -23.27 -15.33
C ILE A 830 16.46 -24.49 -15.39
N HIS A 831 16.30 -25.15 -14.26
CA HIS A 831 15.28 -26.16 -14.04
C HIS A 831 14.43 -25.83 -12.85
N VAL A 832 13.12 -25.79 -13.02
CA VAL A 832 12.14 -25.66 -11.95
C VAL A 832 11.37 -26.96 -11.81
N SER A 833 11.47 -27.59 -10.64
CA SER A 833 10.81 -28.86 -10.36
C SER A 833 9.29 -28.76 -10.31
N ASN A 834 8.57 -29.86 -10.56
CA ASN A 834 7.12 -29.89 -10.48
C ASN A 834 6.58 -29.41 -9.12
N GLY A 835 7.25 -29.72 -8.01
CA GLY A 835 6.87 -29.24 -6.69
C GLY A 835 6.98 -27.72 -6.56
N ASP A 836 7.99 -27.12 -7.19
CA ASP A 836 8.18 -25.67 -7.17
C ASP A 836 7.29 -24.95 -8.19
N LEU A 837 6.75 -25.65 -9.18
CA LEU A 837 5.73 -25.12 -10.09
C LEU A 837 4.32 -25.10 -9.46
N TYR A 838 4.08 -25.88 -8.39
CA TYR A 838 2.78 -25.94 -7.75
C TYR A 838 2.29 -24.55 -7.26
N PRO A 839 1.01 -24.15 -7.47
CA PRO A 839 -0.14 -24.96 -7.85
C PRO A 839 -0.33 -25.19 -9.37
N PHE A 840 0.64 -24.83 -10.22
CA PHE A 840 0.58 -25.27 -11.60
C PHE A 840 0.80 -26.78 -11.64
N VAL A 841 -0.20 -27.50 -12.15
CA VAL A 841 -0.13 -28.93 -12.38
C VAL A 841 -0.11 -29.18 -13.87
N ARG A 842 1.00 -29.73 -14.36
CA ARG A 842 1.13 -30.07 -15.76
C ARG A 842 0.07 -31.10 -16.19
N ARG A 843 -0.66 -30.78 -17.25
CA ARG A 843 -1.53 -31.71 -17.97
C ARG A 843 -1.01 -31.85 -19.40
N GLU A 844 -1.29 -32.99 -20.01
CA GLU A 844 -0.92 -33.23 -21.40
C GLU A 844 -1.51 -32.12 -22.29
N ASN A 845 -0.66 -31.55 -23.16
CA ASN A 845 -1.00 -30.46 -24.08
C ASN A 845 -1.52 -29.16 -23.43
N GLN A 846 -1.26 -28.95 -22.14
CA GLN A 846 -1.66 -27.72 -21.47
C GLN A 846 -0.63 -26.62 -21.75
N PRO A 847 -1.02 -25.47 -22.34
CA PRO A 847 -0.13 -24.34 -22.50
C PRO A 847 0.19 -23.69 -21.15
N LEU A 848 1.41 -23.15 -21.04
CA LEU A 848 1.89 -22.42 -19.86
C LEU A 848 1.83 -20.91 -20.13
N ARG A 849 1.07 -20.20 -19.34
CA ARG A 849 1.07 -18.73 -19.32
C ARG A 849 2.36 -18.25 -18.65
N PHE A 850 3.17 -17.52 -19.38
CA PHE A 850 4.55 -17.24 -19.02
C PHE A 850 4.97 -15.81 -19.38
N SER A 851 5.87 -15.24 -18.62
CA SER A 851 6.61 -14.02 -18.96
C SER A 851 8.04 -14.12 -18.44
N LEU A 852 8.97 -13.48 -19.15
CA LEU A 852 10.38 -13.43 -18.80
C LEU A 852 10.89 -12.00 -18.92
N LEU A 853 11.76 -11.61 -17.97
CA LEU A 853 12.36 -10.29 -17.85
C LEU A 853 13.85 -10.42 -17.55
N VAL A 854 14.65 -9.60 -18.22
CA VAL A 854 16.09 -9.48 -17.99
C VAL A 854 16.39 -8.07 -17.52
N ASN A 855 16.90 -7.94 -16.31
CA ASN A 855 17.30 -6.65 -15.75
C ASN A 855 18.67 -6.23 -16.26
N ASN A 856 18.87 -4.92 -16.44
CA ASN A 856 20.12 -4.31 -16.83
C ASN A 856 20.64 -3.34 -15.77
N ASN A 857 21.90 -3.50 -15.37
CA ASN A 857 22.61 -2.63 -14.44
C ASN A 857 24.04 -2.35 -14.94
N ASP A 858 24.26 -1.20 -15.55
CA ASP A 858 25.59 -0.77 -16.04
C ASP A 858 26.42 -0.02 -14.95
N GLY A 859 25.99 -0.07 -13.68
CA GLY A 859 26.75 0.45 -12.55
C GLY A 859 26.04 1.48 -11.67
N ALA A 860 24.89 1.96 -12.09
CA ALA A 860 24.10 2.96 -11.35
C ALA A 860 22.80 2.38 -10.77
N GLY A 861 22.70 1.07 -10.58
CA GLY A 861 21.47 0.36 -10.25
C GLY A 861 20.69 -0.04 -11.50
N ARG A 862 19.45 -0.45 -11.35
CA ARG A 862 18.61 -0.88 -12.47
C ARG A 862 18.36 0.27 -13.45
N GLU A 863 18.96 0.21 -14.62
CA GLU A 863 18.76 1.21 -15.69
C GLU A 863 17.53 0.93 -16.55
N GLY A 864 17.17 -0.33 -16.69
CA GLY A 864 16.03 -0.79 -17.47
C GLY A 864 15.95 -2.31 -17.51
N TRP A 865 15.08 -2.83 -18.34
CA TRP A 865 14.95 -4.27 -18.56
C TRP A 865 14.42 -4.60 -19.94
N LEU A 866 14.75 -5.80 -20.41
CA LEU A 866 14.08 -6.43 -21.53
C LEU A 866 12.97 -7.34 -21.01
N GLU A 867 11.79 -7.33 -21.63
CA GLU A 867 10.63 -8.14 -21.25
C GLU A 867 10.07 -8.85 -22.50
N TRP A 868 9.86 -10.17 -22.42
CA TRP A 868 9.31 -10.95 -23.54
C TRP A 868 7.83 -10.67 -23.71
N SER A 869 7.09 -10.72 -22.63
CA SER A 869 5.71 -10.23 -22.54
C SER A 869 5.60 -9.31 -21.33
N THR A 870 4.80 -8.26 -21.42
CA THR A 870 4.63 -7.34 -20.32
C THR A 870 3.90 -8.01 -19.15
N GLY A 871 4.04 -7.47 -17.95
CA GLY A 871 3.28 -7.92 -16.79
C GLY A 871 4.11 -8.37 -15.59
N ILE A 872 5.46 -8.32 -15.68
CA ILE A 872 6.35 -8.55 -14.53
C ILE A 872 7.02 -7.27 -14.07
N GLY A 873 7.54 -6.46 -14.98
CA GLY A 873 8.43 -5.35 -14.69
C GLY A 873 7.75 -4.11 -14.11
N GLY A 874 7.26 -3.24 -14.96
CA GLY A 874 6.61 -1.99 -14.55
C GLY A 874 5.18 -2.19 -14.04
N ILE A 875 4.46 -3.16 -14.59
CA ILE A 875 3.07 -3.48 -14.25
C ILE A 875 2.98 -4.94 -13.85
N LYS A 876 2.29 -5.23 -12.75
CA LYS A 876 2.02 -6.59 -12.29
C LYS A 876 0.67 -7.07 -12.83
N ALA A 877 0.68 -7.66 -14.06
CA ALA A 877 -0.52 -7.97 -14.83
C ALA A 877 -0.43 -9.34 -15.54
N ALA A 878 -0.90 -10.38 -14.88
CA ALA A 878 -0.84 -11.75 -15.42
C ALA A 878 -1.64 -11.94 -16.72
N HIS A 879 -2.69 -11.15 -16.97
CA HIS A 879 -3.45 -11.20 -18.22
C HIS A 879 -2.61 -10.80 -19.45
N ARG A 880 -1.45 -10.18 -19.25
CA ARG A 880 -0.50 -9.80 -20.31
C ARG A 880 0.58 -10.82 -20.56
N PHE A 881 0.63 -11.92 -19.81
CA PHE A 881 1.61 -12.98 -20.03
C PHE A 881 1.41 -13.66 -21.39
N GLY A 882 2.50 -13.93 -22.06
CA GLY A 882 2.53 -14.77 -23.25
C GLY A 882 2.19 -16.23 -22.94
N THR A 883 2.13 -17.06 -23.96
CA THR A 883 1.83 -18.49 -23.81
C THR A 883 2.97 -19.31 -24.39
N LEU A 884 3.50 -20.23 -23.60
CA LEU A 884 4.39 -21.29 -24.06
C LEU A 884 3.55 -22.53 -24.36
N HIS A 885 3.69 -23.08 -25.57
CA HIS A 885 2.96 -24.25 -25.99
C HIS A 885 3.84 -25.50 -25.97
N PRO A 886 3.32 -26.66 -25.54
CA PRO A 886 4.02 -27.94 -25.71
C PRO A 886 4.25 -28.23 -27.20
N LYS A 887 5.40 -28.83 -27.55
CA LYS A 887 5.82 -29.11 -28.96
C LYS A 887 4.81 -29.86 -29.82
N ALA A 888 3.80 -30.52 -29.24
CA ALA A 888 2.84 -31.36 -29.96
C ALA A 888 1.46 -30.73 -30.23
N SER A 889 1.17 -29.50 -29.74
CA SER A 889 -0.16 -28.88 -29.89
C SER A 889 -0.09 -27.55 -30.65
N LYS A 890 -0.96 -27.38 -31.63
CA LYS A 890 -1.20 -26.06 -32.20
C LYS A 890 -1.80 -25.15 -31.11
N PRO A 891 -1.35 -23.89 -30.98
CA PRO A 891 -1.82 -23.01 -29.91
C PRO A 891 -3.33 -22.75 -30.01
N GLU A 892 -4.03 -22.97 -28.90
CA GLU A 892 -5.42 -22.55 -28.73
C GLU A 892 -5.48 -21.42 -27.68
N GLY A 893 -5.86 -20.23 -28.12
CA GLY A 893 -6.14 -19.13 -27.21
C GLY A 893 -7.32 -19.46 -26.29
N LYS A 894 -7.32 -18.97 -25.06
CA LYS A 894 -8.43 -19.12 -24.12
C LYS A 894 -9.23 -17.83 -24.01
N PHE A 895 -10.54 -17.97 -23.95
CA PHE A 895 -11.44 -16.88 -23.62
C PHE A 895 -11.68 -16.82 -22.11
N SER A 896 -11.63 -15.62 -21.57
CA SER A 896 -12.15 -15.38 -20.20
C SER A 896 -13.66 -15.62 -20.14
N GLN A 897 -14.22 -15.73 -18.95
CA GLN A 897 -15.68 -15.78 -18.82
C GLN A 897 -16.31 -14.51 -19.44
N PRO A 898 -17.31 -14.68 -20.29
CA PRO A 898 -17.96 -13.54 -20.93
C PRO A 898 -18.68 -12.66 -19.91
N ARG A 899 -18.60 -11.36 -20.12
CA ARG A 899 -19.24 -10.33 -19.30
C ARG A 899 -20.18 -9.51 -20.19
N ILE A 900 -21.16 -8.87 -19.57
CA ILE A 900 -22.03 -7.94 -20.28
C ILE A 900 -21.18 -6.76 -20.79
N PHE A 901 -21.34 -6.47 -22.08
CA PHE A 901 -20.79 -5.30 -22.73
C PHE A 901 -21.88 -4.23 -22.84
N GLN A 902 -21.75 -3.18 -22.04
CA GLN A 902 -22.64 -2.04 -21.88
C GLN A 902 -24.04 -2.36 -21.32
N SER A 903 -24.92 -3.09 -21.97
CA SER A 903 -26.28 -3.37 -21.49
C SER A 903 -26.79 -4.74 -21.93
N GLY A 904 -27.85 -5.22 -21.29
CA GLY A 904 -28.50 -6.49 -21.59
C GLY A 904 -28.56 -7.45 -20.38
N THR A 905 -29.33 -8.53 -20.54
CA THR A 905 -29.39 -9.63 -19.56
C THR A 905 -28.62 -10.83 -20.13
N LEU A 906 -27.64 -11.32 -19.39
CA LEU A 906 -26.79 -12.45 -19.78
C LEU A 906 -27.17 -13.68 -18.99
N THR A 907 -27.46 -14.78 -19.69
CA THR A 907 -27.62 -16.10 -19.10
C THR A 907 -26.68 -17.10 -19.77
N LYS A 908 -26.21 -18.09 -19.01
CA LYS A 908 -25.39 -19.19 -19.54
C LYS A 908 -25.95 -20.51 -19.07
N LYS A 909 -26.33 -21.38 -20.01
CA LYS A 909 -26.85 -22.71 -19.73
C LYS A 909 -26.37 -23.68 -20.80
N ASP A 910 -25.93 -24.85 -20.41
CA ASP A 910 -25.50 -25.96 -21.29
C ASP A 910 -24.51 -25.54 -22.41
N GLY A 911 -23.54 -24.69 -22.07
CA GLY A 911 -22.55 -24.16 -23.03
C GLY A 911 -23.04 -23.06 -23.95
N VAL A 912 -24.34 -22.72 -23.90
CA VAL A 912 -24.93 -21.63 -24.67
C VAL A 912 -24.96 -20.37 -23.82
N ILE A 913 -24.49 -19.26 -24.41
CA ILE A 913 -24.54 -17.91 -23.84
C ILE A 913 -25.71 -17.20 -24.52
N ARG A 914 -26.68 -16.77 -23.75
CA ARG A 914 -27.84 -16.02 -24.27
C ARG A 914 -27.78 -14.59 -23.73
N LEU A 915 -27.94 -13.63 -24.64
CA LEU A 915 -28.09 -12.23 -24.32
C LEU A 915 -29.41 -11.70 -24.86
N GLU A 916 -30.13 -11.00 -23.98
CA GLU A 916 -31.31 -10.25 -24.35
C GLU A 916 -31.05 -8.75 -24.14
N SER A 917 -31.38 -7.93 -25.12
CA SER A 917 -31.23 -6.49 -24.99
C SER A 917 -32.30 -5.91 -24.10
N VAL A 918 -31.97 -4.86 -23.35
CA VAL A 918 -32.92 -4.15 -22.50
C VAL A 918 -33.68 -3.15 -23.35
N ALA A 919 -34.98 -3.00 -23.12
CA ALA A 919 -35.81 -1.99 -23.79
C ALA A 919 -35.21 -0.58 -23.62
N GLY A 920 -35.23 0.23 -24.68
CA GLY A 920 -34.65 1.56 -24.72
C GLY A 920 -33.19 1.61 -25.07
N ASN A 921 -32.62 0.52 -25.58
CA ASN A 921 -31.19 0.39 -25.89
C ASN A 921 -30.78 1.16 -27.16
N GLU A 922 -31.70 1.54 -27.99
CA GLU A 922 -31.44 2.33 -29.20
C GLU A 922 -30.81 3.69 -28.93
N LYS A 923 -31.02 4.25 -27.71
CA LYS A 923 -30.41 5.50 -27.27
C LYS A 923 -29.11 5.33 -26.50
N LYS A 924 -28.79 4.10 -26.12
CA LYS A 924 -27.63 3.81 -25.20
C LYS A 924 -26.43 3.16 -25.88
N GLY A 925 -26.49 2.87 -27.14
CA GLY A 925 -25.38 2.38 -27.92
C GLY A 925 -25.35 0.84 -28.06
N ALA A 926 -24.57 0.13 -27.27
CA ALA A 926 -24.31 -1.28 -27.48
C ALA A 926 -24.92 -2.20 -26.41
N ALA A 927 -25.33 -3.40 -26.82
CA ALA A 927 -25.72 -4.50 -25.96
C ALA A 927 -25.02 -5.77 -26.44
N GLY A 928 -24.24 -6.42 -25.60
CA GLY A 928 -23.47 -7.58 -26.01
C GLY A 928 -22.68 -8.23 -24.88
N ILE A 929 -21.71 -9.02 -25.28
CA ILE A 929 -20.75 -9.65 -24.39
C ILE A 929 -19.32 -9.18 -24.73
N SER A 930 -18.47 -9.09 -23.73
CA SER A 930 -17.03 -8.99 -23.93
C SER A 930 -16.31 -10.10 -23.19
N CYS A 931 -15.21 -10.55 -23.73
CA CYS A 931 -14.29 -11.47 -23.08
C CYS A 931 -12.86 -11.12 -23.46
N SER A 932 -11.92 -11.42 -22.57
CA SER A 932 -10.51 -11.32 -22.91
C SER A 932 -10.08 -12.58 -23.65
N VAL A 933 -9.30 -12.40 -24.71
CA VAL A 933 -8.59 -13.47 -25.40
C VAL A 933 -7.22 -13.55 -24.75
N LEU A 934 -6.98 -14.59 -23.96
CA LEU A 934 -5.78 -14.78 -23.19
C LEU A 934 -4.79 -15.69 -23.93
N GLY A 935 -3.49 -15.39 -23.80
CA GLY A 935 -2.46 -16.26 -24.34
C GLY A 935 -2.21 -16.12 -25.84
N CYS A 936 -2.42 -14.95 -26.41
CA CYS A 936 -2.03 -14.67 -27.77
C CYS A 936 -0.51 -14.57 -27.88
N THR A 937 0.05 -15.21 -28.91
CA THR A 937 1.46 -15.06 -29.28
C THR A 937 1.63 -13.72 -30.01
N PRO A 938 2.51 -12.82 -29.58
CA PRO A 938 2.79 -11.58 -30.30
C PRO A 938 3.19 -11.82 -31.75
N GLY A 939 2.65 -11.04 -32.69
CA GLY A 939 2.92 -11.14 -34.10
C GLY A 939 2.21 -12.29 -34.85
N SER A 940 1.45 -13.12 -34.17
CA SER A 940 0.72 -14.24 -34.76
C SER A 940 -0.67 -13.83 -35.24
N LYS A 941 -1.20 -14.67 -36.18
CA LYS A 941 -2.59 -14.54 -36.65
C LYS A 941 -3.46 -15.61 -36.02
N TYR A 942 -4.60 -15.18 -35.52
CA TYR A 942 -5.58 -16.07 -34.89
C TYR A 942 -6.89 -16.06 -35.68
N ARG A 943 -7.55 -17.19 -35.68
CA ARG A 943 -8.94 -17.30 -36.16
C ARG A 943 -9.87 -17.50 -34.98
N VAL A 944 -10.82 -16.58 -34.83
CA VAL A 944 -11.93 -16.70 -33.85
C VAL A 944 -13.10 -17.29 -34.61
N THR A 945 -13.76 -18.30 -34.05
CA THR A 945 -14.98 -18.91 -34.58
C THR A 945 -16.01 -19.09 -33.48
N PHE A 946 -17.26 -18.91 -33.76
CA PHE A 946 -18.37 -19.27 -32.90
C PHE A 946 -19.67 -19.48 -33.72
N LEU A 947 -20.60 -20.20 -33.15
CA LEU A 947 -21.96 -20.31 -33.70
C LEU A 947 -22.86 -19.29 -33.01
N ALA A 948 -23.66 -18.56 -33.77
CA ALA A 948 -24.65 -17.63 -33.26
C ALA A 948 -25.99 -17.76 -33.97
N ARG A 949 -27.10 -17.51 -33.27
CA ARG A 949 -28.44 -17.36 -33.79
C ARG A 949 -29.21 -16.31 -33.00
N GLY A 950 -30.32 -15.79 -33.54
CA GLY A 950 -31.13 -14.82 -32.86
C GLY A 950 -31.76 -13.81 -33.78
N LYS A 951 -32.01 -12.61 -33.28
CA LYS A 951 -32.64 -11.51 -34.01
C LYS A 951 -31.74 -10.28 -33.93
N GLY A 952 -31.42 -9.68 -35.08
CA GLY A 952 -30.60 -8.47 -35.17
C GLY A 952 -29.33 -8.64 -36.02
N ASN A 953 -28.54 -7.58 -36.10
CA ASN A 953 -27.20 -7.60 -36.73
C ASN A 953 -26.13 -7.61 -35.65
N LEU A 954 -25.43 -8.71 -35.49
CA LEU A 954 -24.36 -8.89 -34.51
C LEU A 954 -23.05 -8.32 -35.04
N GLU A 955 -22.40 -7.48 -34.27
CA GLU A 955 -21.11 -6.91 -34.63
C GLU A 955 -20.00 -7.52 -33.75
N GLY A 956 -18.83 -7.71 -34.33
CA GLY A 956 -17.62 -8.13 -33.63
C GLY A 956 -16.58 -7.01 -33.60
N MET A 957 -15.95 -6.82 -32.49
CA MET A 957 -14.90 -5.83 -32.29
C MET A 957 -13.77 -6.41 -31.45
N VAL A 958 -12.55 -6.09 -31.81
CA VAL A 958 -11.34 -6.46 -31.08
C VAL A 958 -10.55 -5.21 -30.73
N TRP A 959 -9.96 -5.19 -29.54
CA TRP A 959 -8.99 -4.18 -29.12
C TRP A 959 -7.97 -4.77 -28.12
N GLY A 960 -6.80 -4.16 -28.06
CA GLY A 960 -5.75 -4.50 -27.12
C GLY A 960 -5.23 -3.25 -26.41
N HIS A 961 -4.09 -3.37 -25.75
CA HIS A 961 -3.42 -2.23 -25.13
C HIS A 961 -2.92 -1.22 -26.16
N VAL A 962 -2.31 -1.71 -27.24
CA VAL A 962 -1.80 -0.92 -28.36
C VAL A 962 -2.78 -0.95 -29.55
N LEU A 963 -3.42 -2.10 -29.76
CA LEU A 963 -4.39 -2.28 -30.84
C LEU A 963 -5.63 -1.41 -30.59
N LYS A 964 -5.84 -0.42 -31.44
CA LYS A 964 -7.05 0.38 -31.43
C LYS A 964 -8.27 -0.49 -31.72
N ARG A 965 -9.45 -0.05 -31.27
CA ARG A 965 -10.72 -0.71 -31.56
C ARG A 965 -10.89 -0.96 -33.06
N THR A 966 -10.96 -2.23 -33.42
CA THR A 966 -11.08 -2.67 -34.81
C THR A 966 -12.32 -3.53 -34.95
N ASN A 967 -13.25 -3.11 -35.80
CA ASN A 967 -14.42 -3.92 -36.15
C ASN A 967 -13.97 -5.06 -37.06
N ILE A 968 -14.27 -6.29 -36.65
CA ILE A 968 -13.82 -7.50 -37.34
C ILE A 968 -14.92 -8.12 -38.23
N SER A 969 -16.19 -7.86 -37.94
CA SER A 969 -17.27 -8.28 -38.82
C SER A 969 -18.65 -7.73 -38.43
N ARG A 970 -19.61 -7.98 -39.30
CA ARG A 970 -21.05 -7.80 -39.07
C ARG A 970 -21.79 -9.04 -39.56
N LEU A 971 -22.58 -9.66 -38.67
CA LEU A 971 -23.32 -10.88 -38.94
C LEU A 971 -24.83 -10.65 -38.76
N PRO A 972 -25.64 -10.71 -39.80
CA PRO A 972 -27.10 -10.75 -39.69
C PRO A 972 -27.52 -12.10 -39.08
N LEU A 973 -28.22 -12.07 -37.97
CA LEU A 973 -28.70 -13.25 -37.26
C LEU A 973 -30.02 -13.76 -37.86
N SER A 974 -30.26 -15.07 -37.72
CA SER A 974 -31.51 -15.73 -38.03
C SER A 974 -31.86 -16.73 -36.91
N SER A 975 -33.01 -17.40 -37.00
CA SER A 975 -33.39 -18.48 -36.09
C SER A 975 -32.43 -19.69 -36.13
N GLU A 976 -31.71 -19.84 -37.24
CA GLU A 976 -30.79 -20.95 -37.45
C GLU A 976 -29.38 -20.61 -36.94
N TRP A 977 -28.66 -21.62 -36.45
CA TRP A 977 -27.26 -21.48 -36.07
C TRP A 977 -26.39 -21.20 -37.33
N ARG A 978 -25.68 -20.09 -37.26
CA ARG A 978 -24.71 -19.68 -38.28
C ARG A 978 -23.33 -19.56 -37.69
N GLU A 979 -22.32 -19.97 -38.47
CA GLU A 979 -20.94 -19.81 -38.07
C GLU A 979 -20.46 -18.38 -38.34
N PHE A 980 -19.83 -17.82 -37.33
CA PHE A 980 -19.05 -16.58 -37.43
C PHE A 980 -17.58 -16.95 -37.43
N SER A 981 -16.80 -16.29 -38.27
CA SER A 981 -15.36 -16.48 -38.36
C SER A 981 -14.69 -15.14 -38.65
N ALA A 982 -13.66 -14.81 -37.86
CA ALA A 982 -12.84 -13.63 -38.11
C ALA A 982 -11.37 -13.92 -37.83
N ASP A 983 -10.51 -13.33 -38.64
CA ASP A 983 -9.06 -13.39 -38.47
C ASP A 983 -8.60 -12.14 -37.71
N ILE A 984 -7.76 -12.36 -36.70
CA ILE A 984 -7.20 -11.32 -35.84
C ILE A 984 -5.69 -11.40 -35.94
N GLU A 985 -5.04 -10.30 -36.28
CA GLU A 985 -3.60 -10.17 -36.19
C GLU A 985 -3.22 -9.55 -34.86
N VAL A 986 -2.42 -10.24 -34.07
CA VAL A 986 -1.97 -9.80 -32.77
C VAL A 986 -0.72 -8.95 -32.97
N PRO A 987 -0.70 -7.67 -32.58
CA PRO A 987 0.51 -6.87 -32.63
C PRO A 987 1.66 -7.51 -31.84
N GLU A 988 2.90 -7.25 -32.25
CA GLU A 988 4.09 -7.81 -31.58
C GLU A 988 4.22 -7.44 -30.10
N THR A 989 3.51 -6.41 -29.65
CA THR A 989 3.51 -5.93 -28.28
C THR A 989 2.33 -6.43 -27.43
N GLU A 990 1.41 -7.21 -28.04
CA GLU A 990 0.20 -7.69 -27.38
C GLU A 990 0.28 -9.19 -27.07
N THR A 991 -0.13 -9.54 -25.87
CA THR A 991 -0.24 -10.94 -25.39
C THR A 991 -1.67 -11.32 -25.02
N SER A 992 -2.56 -10.33 -25.01
CA SER A 992 -3.99 -10.51 -24.82
C SER A 992 -4.77 -9.45 -25.58
N LEU A 993 -5.98 -9.82 -26.00
CA LEU A 993 -6.90 -8.93 -26.69
C LEU A 993 -8.26 -8.98 -25.97
N ALA A 994 -9.04 -7.93 -26.09
CA ALA A 994 -10.44 -7.97 -25.73
C ALA A 994 -11.27 -8.19 -27.02
N LEU A 995 -12.22 -9.12 -26.93
CA LEU A 995 -13.21 -9.39 -27.97
C LEU A 995 -14.58 -8.98 -27.46
N ALA A 996 -15.31 -8.16 -28.18
CA ALA A 996 -16.72 -7.93 -27.94
C ALA A 996 -17.57 -8.42 -29.12
N VAL A 997 -18.71 -9.00 -28.77
CA VAL A 997 -19.74 -9.42 -29.73
C VAL A 997 -21.02 -8.77 -29.24
N PHE A 998 -21.61 -7.87 -30.05
CA PHE A 998 -22.67 -6.96 -29.58
C PHE A 998 -23.60 -6.47 -30.68
N PHE A 999 -24.74 -5.91 -30.27
CA PHE A 999 -25.63 -5.13 -31.10
C PHE A 999 -25.34 -3.64 -30.92
N TRP A 1000 -25.35 -2.88 -32.00
CA TRP A 1000 -25.14 -1.44 -31.96
C TRP A 1000 -26.43 -0.71 -32.33
N HIS A 1001 -26.97 0.12 -31.41
CA HIS A 1001 -28.18 0.90 -31.61
C HIS A 1001 -29.39 0.09 -32.15
N GLN A 1002 -29.57 -1.12 -31.62
CA GLN A 1002 -30.69 -1.99 -32.01
C GLN A 1002 -31.55 -2.32 -30.79
N THR A 1003 -32.87 -2.41 -30.98
CA THR A 1003 -33.87 -2.80 -30.00
C THR A 1003 -34.52 -4.11 -30.34
N ASP A 1004 -35.15 -4.75 -29.37
CA ASP A 1004 -35.82 -6.04 -29.53
C ASP A 1004 -34.92 -7.07 -30.19
N VAL A 1005 -33.71 -7.13 -29.77
CA VAL A 1005 -32.67 -8.05 -30.29
C VAL A 1005 -32.22 -9.00 -29.21
N HIS A 1006 -31.89 -10.19 -29.64
CA HIS A 1006 -31.29 -11.21 -28.79
C HIS A 1006 -30.32 -12.07 -29.60
N PHE A 1007 -29.38 -12.67 -28.96
CA PHE A 1007 -28.57 -13.74 -29.53
C PHE A 1007 -28.33 -14.88 -28.56
N GLU A 1008 -28.14 -16.04 -29.13
CA GLU A 1008 -27.52 -17.19 -28.51
C GLU A 1008 -26.18 -17.46 -29.18
N LEU A 1009 -25.15 -17.72 -28.39
CA LEU A 1009 -23.80 -17.99 -28.87
C LEU A 1009 -23.27 -19.25 -28.19
N LYS A 1010 -22.61 -20.11 -28.97
CA LYS A 1010 -21.90 -21.31 -28.47
C LYS A 1010 -20.64 -21.57 -29.29
N ASP A 1011 -19.89 -22.55 -28.83
CA ASP A 1011 -18.66 -23.06 -29.50
C ASP A 1011 -17.65 -21.97 -29.84
N LEU A 1012 -17.52 -20.98 -28.92
CA LEU A 1012 -16.53 -19.93 -29.09
C LEU A 1012 -15.11 -20.52 -28.96
N LYS A 1013 -14.35 -20.44 -30.04
CA LYS A 1013 -12.98 -21.00 -30.20
C LYS A 1013 -12.05 -19.97 -30.79
N ILE A 1014 -10.79 -20.04 -30.41
CA ILE A 1014 -9.71 -19.28 -31.03
C ILE A 1014 -8.52 -20.20 -31.27
N LYS A 1015 -8.02 -20.16 -32.52
CA LYS A 1015 -6.88 -20.97 -32.93
C LYS A 1015 -5.88 -20.12 -33.69
N GLU A 1016 -4.61 -20.34 -33.45
CA GLU A 1016 -3.54 -19.76 -34.26
C GLU A 1016 -3.59 -20.34 -35.65
N LYS A 1017 -3.42 -19.47 -36.67
CA LYS A 1017 -3.39 -19.85 -38.06
C LYS A 1017 -2.04 -20.44 -38.48
#